data_bf090361e8f2d6438d05f204d62df4be
#
_entry.id   bf090361e8f2d6438d05f204d62df4be
#
_cell.length_a   1.000
_cell.length_b   1.000
_cell.length_c   1.000
_cell.angle_alpha   90.00
_cell.angle_beta   90.00
_cell.angle_gamma   90.00
#
_symmetry.space_group_name_H-M   'P 1'
#
loop_
_entity.id
_entity.type
_entity.pdbx_description
1 polymer ?
#
loop_
_entity_poly.entity_id
_entity_poly.type
_entity_poly.pdbx_seq_one_letter_code
_entity_poly.pdbx_strand_id
1 'polypeptide(L)'
;AGPRAPCAAACTCAGDSLDCGGRGLAALPGDLPSWTRSLNLSYNKLSEIDPAGFEDLPNLQEVYLNNNELTAVPSLGAASSHVVSLFLQHNKIRSVEGSQLKAYLSLEVLDLSLNNITEVRNTCFPHGPPIKELNLAGNRIGTLELGAFDGLSRSLLTLRLSKNRITQLPVRAFKLPRLTQLDLNRNRIRLIEGLTFQGLNSLEVLKLQRNNISKLTDGAFWGLSKMHVLHLEYNSLVEVNSGSLYGLTALHQLHLSNNSIARIHRKGWSFCQKLHELVLSFNNLTRLDEESLAELSSLSVLRLSHNSISHIAEGAFKGLRSLRVLDLDHNEISGTIEDTSGAFSGLDSLSKLTLFGNKIKSVAKRAFSGLEGLEHLNLGGNAIRSVQFDAFVKMKNLKELHISSDSFLCDCQLKWLPPWLIGRMLQAFVTATCAHPESLKGQSIFSVPPESFVCDDFLKPQIITQPETTMAMVGKDIRFTCSAASSSSSPMTFAWKKDNEVLTNADMENFVHVHAQDGEVMEYTTILHLRQVTFGHEGRYQCVITNHFGSTYSHKARLTVNVLPSFTKTPHDITIRTTTVARLECAATGHPNPQIAWQKDGGTDFPAARERRMHVMPDDDVFFITDVKIDDAGVYSCTAQNSAGSISANATLTVLETPSLVVPLEDRVVSVGETVALQCKATGNPPPRITWFKGDRPLSLTERHHLTPDNQLLVVQNVVAEDAGRYTCEMSNTLGTERAHSQLSVLPAAGCRKDGTTVGIF
;
A
#
# COMPACT_ATOMS: atom_id res chain seq x y z
N ALA A 1 -0.61 12.41 61.84
CA ALA A 1 0.11 11.65 60.82
C ALA A 1 1.09 10.72 61.53
N GLY A 2 0.81 9.40 61.50
CA GLY A 2 1.70 8.39 62.07
C GLY A 2 2.97 8.23 61.25
N PRO A 3 4.03 7.62 61.85
CA PRO A 3 5.25 7.36 61.12
C PRO A 3 4.99 6.41 59.93
N ARG A 4 5.65 6.72 58.82
CA ARG A 4 5.59 5.92 57.58
C ARG A 4 6.16 4.52 57.89
N ALA A 5 5.55 3.46 57.33
CA ALA A 5 6.06 2.11 57.46
C ALA A 5 7.52 2.02 56.96
N PRO A 6 8.37 1.21 57.62
CA PRO A 6 9.77 1.11 57.23
C PRO A 6 9.94 0.46 55.87
N CYS A 7 11.06 0.79 55.23
CA CYS A 7 11.47 0.13 53.99
C CYS A 7 11.69 -1.36 54.21
N ALA A 8 11.33 -2.21 53.27
CA ALA A 8 11.62 -3.63 53.33
C ALA A 8 13.12 -3.88 53.44
N ALA A 9 13.50 -4.82 54.32
CA ALA A 9 14.90 -5.06 54.68
C ALA A 9 15.77 -5.49 53.50
N ALA A 10 15.22 -6.24 52.54
CA ALA A 10 15.93 -6.74 51.37
C ALA A 10 16.02 -5.73 50.23
N CYS A 11 15.43 -4.55 50.35
CA CYS A 11 15.20 -3.59 49.26
C CYS A 11 15.72 -2.20 49.61
N THR A 12 15.80 -1.32 48.62
CA THR A 12 16.10 0.10 48.80
C THR A 12 14.86 0.93 48.46
N CYS A 13 14.65 2.01 49.21
CA CYS A 13 13.49 2.88 49.01
C CYS A 13 13.91 4.28 48.58
N ALA A 14 13.15 4.86 47.63
CA ALA A 14 13.29 6.24 47.20
C ALA A 14 11.88 6.80 46.98
N GLY A 15 11.45 7.74 47.85
CA GLY A 15 10.09 8.24 47.79
C GLY A 15 9.04 7.17 48.06
N ASP A 16 8.11 6.94 47.15
CA ASP A 16 7.10 5.87 47.17
C ASP A 16 7.49 4.66 46.31
N SER A 17 8.73 4.61 45.82
CA SER A 17 9.30 3.54 45.02
C SER A 17 10.14 2.60 45.86
N LEU A 18 9.92 1.29 45.67
CA LEU A 18 10.65 0.22 46.35
C LEU A 18 11.45 -0.58 45.33
N ASP A 19 12.78 -0.62 45.46
CA ASP A 19 13.64 -1.37 44.55
C ASP A 19 14.17 -2.63 45.26
N CYS A 20 13.64 -3.78 44.85
CA CYS A 20 14.05 -5.11 45.29
C CYS A 20 14.75 -5.88 44.15
N GLY A 21 15.20 -5.19 43.11
CA GLY A 21 15.79 -5.79 41.93
C GLY A 21 17.16 -6.39 42.16
N GLY A 22 17.44 -7.54 41.53
CA GLY A 22 18.77 -8.16 41.55
C GLY A 22 19.22 -8.70 42.91
N ARG A 23 18.31 -9.12 43.77
CA ARG A 23 18.59 -9.58 45.11
C ARG A 23 18.57 -11.12 45.25
N GLY A 24 18.42 -11.86 44.17
CA GLY A 24 18.33 -13.32 44.20
C GLY A 24 17.09 -13.86 44.88
N LEU A 25 16.02 -13.10 44.95
CA LEU A 25 14.77 -13.48 45.61
C LEU A 25 14.07 -14.62 44.89
N ALA A 26 13.72 -15.69 45.64
CA ALA A 26 12.89 -16.79 45.16
C ALA A 26 11.42 -16.64 45.58
N ALA A 27 11.13 -15.71 46.50
CA ALA A 27 9.81 -15.39 46.99
C ALA A 27 9.71 -13.90 47.29
N LEU A 28 8.48 -13.38 47.40
CA LEU A 28 8.25 -12.00 47.77
C LEU A 28 8.77 -11.70 49.19
N PRO A 29 9.38 -10.51 49.43
CA PRO A 29 9.61 -10.03 50.77
C PRO A 29 8.29 -9.91 51.55
N GLY A 30 8.25 -10.41 52.81
CA GLY A 30 7.04 -10.37 53.63
C GLY A 30 6.73 -9.01 54.24
N ASP A 31 7.68 -8.06 54.15
CA ASP A 31 7.64 -6.76 54.80
C ASP A 31 7.45 -5.59 53.83
N LEU A 32 6.69 -5.78 52.74
CA LEU A 32 6.40 -4.73 51.75
C LEU A 32 5.60 -3.60 52.39
N PRO A 33 6.10 -2.35 52.34
CA PRO A 33 5.39 -1.22 52.95
C PRO A 33 4.07 -0.89 52.25
N SER A 34 3.04 -0.53 53.02
CA SER A 34 1.72 -0.18 52.47
C SER A 34 1.70 1.09 51.63
N TRP A 35 2.70 1.93 51.72
CA TRP A 35 2.83 3.16 50.90
C TRP A 35 3.40 2.94 49.52
N THR A 36 3.82 1.71 49.17
CA THR A 36 4.47 1.39 47.93
C THR A 36 3.56 1.70 46.74
N ARG A 37 4.01 2.54 45.84
CA ARG A 37 3.36 2.87 44.55
C ARG A 37 4.06 2.17 43.43
N SER A 38 5.40 2.15 43.40
CA SER A 38 6.20 1.48 42.39
C SER A 38 7.05 0.41 43.09
N LEU A 39 6.89 -0.84 42.63
CA LEU A 39 7.60 -1.99 43.17
C LEU A 39 8.43 -2.63 42.07
N ASN A 40 9.76 -2.63 42.28
CA ASN A 40 10.70 -3.28 41.37
C ASN A 40 11.17 -4.60 41.96
N LEU A 41 10.74 -5.71 41.36
CA LEU A 41 11.16 -7.08 41.69
C LEU A 41 11.92 -7.74 40.53
N SER A 42 12.43 -6.92 39.60
CA SER A 42 13.14 -7.42 38.43
C SER A 42 14.46 -8.10 38.79
N TYR A 43 14.94 -8.97 37.86
CA TYR A 43 16.23 -9.66 38.01
C TYR A 43 16.33 -10.51 39.25
N ASN A 44 15.29 -11.22 39.61
CA ASN A 44 15.26 -12.19 40.72
C ASN A 44 15.01 -13.60 40.16
N LYS A 45 14.63 -14.53 41.03
CA LYS A 45 14.36 -15.94 40.69
C LYS A 45 12.93 -16.33 41.02
N LEU A 46 12.01 -15.39 40.92
CA LEU A 46 10.61 -15.61 41.21
C LEU A 46 9.99 -16.54 40.14
N SER A 47 9.50 -17.71 40.52
CA SER A 47 8.78 -18.65 39.65
C SER A 47 7.28 -18.62 39.88
N GLU A 48 6.87 -18.26 41.09
CA GLU A 48 5.47 -18.10 41.48
C GLU A 48 5.33 -16.88 42.39
N ILE A 49 4.16 -16.28 42.37
CA ILE A 49 3.83 -15.12 43.23
C ILE A 49 2.59 -15.48 44.06
N ASP A 50 2.74 -15.38 45.37
CA ASP A 50 1.61 -15.51 46.29
C ASP A 50 0.78 -14.23 46.25
N PRO A 51 -0.49 -14.26 45.82
CA PRO A 51 -1.34 -13.08 45.80
C PRO A 51 -1.49 -12.38 47.15
N ALA A 52 -1.41 -13.12 48.24
CA ALA A 52 -1.53 -12.60 49.59
C ALA A 52 -0.43 -11.57 49.94
N GLY A 53 0.73 -11.64 49.29
CA GLY A 53 1.81 -10.67 49.47
C GLY A 53 1.49 -9.23 49.05
N PHE A 54 0.42 -9.03 48.28
CA PHE A 54 0.02 -7.71 47.77
C PHE A 54 -1.28 -7.18 48.42
N GLU A 55 -1.82 -7.86 49.44
CA GLU A 55 -3.10 -7.47 50.02
C GLU A 55 -3.09 -6.11 50.72
N ASP A 56 -1.97 -5.75 51.30
CA ASP A 56 -1.78 -4.51 52.05
C ASP A 56 -1.09 -3.39 51.25
N LEU A 57 -1.19 -3.42 49.94
CA LEU A 57 -0.57 -2.43 49.04
C LEU A 57 -1.63 -1.64 48.28
N PRO A 58 -2.40 -0.74 48.92
CA PRO A 58 -3.52 -0.05 48.29
C PRO A 58 -3.14 0.98 47.26
N ASN A 59 -1.89 1.45 47.25
CA ASN A 59 -1.39 2.48 46.34
C ASN A 59 -0.52 1.95 45.22
N LEU A 60 -0.37 0.62 45.10
CA LEU A 60 0.48 0.00 44.10
C LEU A 60 -0.03 0.26 42.72
N GLN A 61 0.78 0.89 41.85
CA GLN A 61 0.47 1.24 40.49
C GLN A 61 1.41 0.63 39.47
N GLU A 62 2.70 0.49 39.82
CA GLU A 62 3.73 -0.03 38.92
C GLU A 62 4.39 -1.25 39.52
N VAL A 63 4.44 -2.34 38.76
CA VAL A 63 5.10 -3.59 39.22
C VAL A 63 6.05 -4.07 38.11
N TYR A 64 7.33 -4.18 38.50
CA TYR A 64 8.39 -4.66 37.63
C TYR A 64 8.74 -6.10 38.05
N LEU A 65 8.33 -7.06 37.22
CA LEU A 65 8.60 -8.49 37.42
C LEU A 65 9.43 -9.09 36.30
N ASN A 66 10.02 -8.22 35.47
CA ASN A 66 10.86 -8.66 34.37
C ASN A 66 12.11 -9.41 34.84
N ASN A 67 12.62 -10.29 33.97
CA ASN A 67 13.83 -11.09 34.25
C ASN A 67 13.72 -11.96 35.50
N ASN A 68 12.62 -12.65 35.64
CA ASN A 68 12.36 -13.68 36.61
C ASN A 68 12.11 -15.03 35.92
N GLU A 69 11.47 -15.96 36.59
CA GLU A 69 11.20 -17.31 36.09
C GLU A 69 9.70 -17.63 36.08
N LEU A 70 8.83 -16.62 35.95
CA LEU A 70 7.40 -16.78 35.93
C LEU A 70 6.95 -17.55 34.68
N THR A 71 6.04 -18.52 34.87
CA THR A 71 5.49 -19.34 33.77
C THR A 71 4.08 -18.93 33.33
N ALA A 72 3.45 -18.03 34.10
CA ALA A 72 2.12 -17.49 33.80
C ALA A 72 2.02 -16.05 34.30
N VAL A 73 1.02 -15.32 33.79
CA VAL A 73 0.70 -13.99 34.32
C VAL A 73 0.25 -14.14 35.77
N PRO A 74 0.93 -13.46 36.74
CA PRO A 74 0.61 -13.66 38.13
C PRO A 74 -0.67 -12.93 38.54
N SER A 75 -1.35 -13.45 39.56
CA SER A 75 -2.38 -12.71 40.27
C SER A 75 -1.73 -11.88 41.38
N LEU A 76 -2.09 -10.63 41.46
CA LEU A 76 -1.64 -9.72 42.54
C LEU A 76 -2.70 -9.53 43.64
N GLY A 77 -3.69 -10.45 43.69
CA GLY A 77 -4.78 -10.39 44.65
C GLY A 77 -5.60 -9.10 44.55
N ALA A 78 -5.85 -8.45 45.67
CA ALA A 78 -6.63 -7.20 45.71
C ALA A 78 -5.91 -6.04 44.96
N ALA A 79 -4.58 -6.06 44.92
CA ALA A 79 -3.81 -5.03 44.22
C ALA A 79 -4.02 -5.05 42.69
N SER A 80 -4.45 -6.17 42.13
CA SER A 80 -4.69 -6.31 40.68
C SER A 80 -5.62 -5.23 40.12
N SER A 81 -6.64 -4.79 40.89
CA SER A 81 -7.65 -3.85 40.45
C SER A 81 -7.13 -2.42 40.26
N HIS A 82 -6.00 -2.04 40.83
CA HIS A 82 -5.46 -0.68 40.76
C HIS A 82 -4.04 -0.58 40.22
N VAL A 83 -3.41 -1.71 39.84
CA VAL A 83 -2.13 -1.70 39.13
C VAL A 83 -2.35 -1.13 37.72
N VAL A 84 -1.55 -0.14 37.34
CA VAL A 84 -1.59 0.56 36.08
C VAL A 84 -0.58 0.01 35.09
N SER A 85 0.62 -0.34 35.54
CA SER A 85 1.71 -0.85 34.71
C SER A 85 2.24 -2.17 35.27
N LEU A 86 2.29 -3.19 34.43
CA LEU A 86 2.80 -4.50 34.76
C LEU A 86 3.85 -4.94 33.75
N PHE A 87 5.10 -5.12 34.22
CA PHE A 87 6.23 -5.47 33.36
C PHE A 87 6.65 -6.91 33.63
N LEU A 88 6.40 -7.80 32.66
CA LEU A 88 6.62 -9.24 32.73
C LEU A 88 7.61 -9.75 31.67
N GLN A 89 8.36 -8.85 31.03
CA GLN A 89 9.31 -9.24 30.00
C GLN A 89 10.44 -10.10 30.56
N HIS A 90 11.01 -10.96 29.71
CA HIS A 90 12.08 -11.89 30.09
C HIS A 90 11.70 -12.86 31.22
N ASN A 91 10.54 -13.46 31.11
CA ASN A 91 10.13 -14.59 31.95
C ASN A 91 9.99 -15.85 31.07
N LYS A 92 9.28 -16.84 31.53
CA LYS A 92 9.04 -18.12 30.86
C LYS A 92 7.56 -18.34 30.58
N ILE A 93 6.79 -17.26 30.40
CA ILE A 93 5.34 -17.32 30.17
C ILE A 93 5.09 -17.95 28.82
N ARG A 94 4.26 -19.02 28.78
CA ARG A 94 3.95 -19.78 27.57
C ARG A 94 2.60 -19.41 26.95
N SER A 95 1.68 -18.92 27.77
CA SER A 95 0.35 -18.52 27.31
C SER A 95 -0.22 -17.44 28.19
N VAL A 96 -1.15 -16.67 27.60
CA VAL A 96 -1.93 -15.65 28.33
C VAL A 96 -3.38 -16.11 28.33
N GLU A 97 -3.96 -16.23 29.51
CA GLU A 97 -5.36 -16.60 29.68
C GLU A 97 -6.18 -15.39 30.11
N GLY A 98 -7.36 -15.22 29.54
CA GLY A 98 -8.23 -14.09 29.88
C GLY A 98 -8.61 -14.04 31.36
N SER A 99 -8.74 -15.20 32.00
CA SER A 99 -8.99 -15.32 33.43
C SER A 99 -7.90 -14.72 34.30
N GLN A 100 -6.66 -14.71 33.82
CA GLN A 100 -5.52 -14.12 34.52
C GLN A 100 -5.52 -12.59 34.49
N LEU A 101 -6.06 -12.00 33.42
CA LEU A 101 -6.07 -10.54 33.22
C LEU A 101 -7.37 -9.88 33.67
N LYS A 102 -8.40 -10.65 33.93
CA LYS A 102 -9.75 -10.15 34.21
C LYS A 102 -9.82 -9.25 35.44
N ALA A 103 -8.97 -9.49 36.43
CA ALA A 103 -8.94 -8.73 37.67
C ALA A 103 -8.19 -7.39 37.56
N TYR A 104 -7.44 -7.18 36.47
CA TYR A 104 -6.63 -5.99 36.27
C TYR A 104 -7.46 -4.83 35.67
N LEU A 105 -8.37 -4.28 36.45
CA LEU A 105 -9.37 -3.32 35.96
C LEU A 105 -8.80 -1.94 35.61
N SER A 106 -7.61 -1.61 36.06
CA SER A 106 -6.95 -0.33 35.83
C SER A 106 -5.65 -0.46 35.01
N LEU A 107 -5.35 -1.64 34.50
CA LEU A 107 -4.11 -1.91 33.78
C LEU A 107 -4.08 -1.17 32.44
N GLU A 108 -3.08 -0.31 32.25
CA GLU A 108 -2.87 0.46 31.04
C GLU A 108 -1.66 0.01 30.25
N VAL A 109 -0.61 -0.47 30.90
CA VAL A 109 0.63 -0.91 30.26
C VAL A 109 0.93 -2.35 30.68
N LEU A 110 0.99 -3.24 29.69
CA LEU A 110 1.35 -4.64 29.88
C LEU A 110 2.49 -5.00 28.96
N ASP A 111 3.62 -5.37 29.52
CA ASP A 111 4.79 -5.84 28.77
C ASP A 111 4.99 -7.34 29.00
N LEU A 112 4.75 -8.11 27.94
CA LEU A 112 4.94 -9.57 27.91
C LEU A 112 6.02 -9.97 26.92
N SER A 113 6.88 -9.03 26.52
CA SER A 113 7.92 -9.30 25.55
C SER A 113 8.95 -10.31 26.07
N LEU A 114 9.64 -10.97 25.14
CA LEU A 114 10.73 -11.89 25.44
C LEU A 114 10.32 -13.04 26.38
N ASN A 115 9.14 -13.55 26.19
CA ASN A 115 8.62 -14.77 26.82
C ASN A 115 8.56 -15.94 25.79
N ASN A 116 7.77 -16.95 26.06
CA ASN A 116 7.62 -18.13 25.22
C ASN A 116 6.19 -18.33 24.68
N ILE A 117 5.45 -17.24 24.51
CA ILE A 117 4.08 -17.28 24.02
C ILE A 117 4.08 -17.73 22.57
N THR A 118 3.27 -18.75 22.24
CA THR A 118 3.21 -19.37 20.90
C THR A 118 1.99 -18.97 20.08
N GLU A 119 0.91 -18.56 20.72
CA GLU A 119 -0.33 -18.19 20.06
C GLU A 119 -1.09 -17.12 20.83
N VAL A 120 -1.91 -16.35 20.12
CA VAL A 120 -2.86 -15.42 20.72
C VAL A 120 -4.25 -15.83 20.29
N ARG A 121 -5.07 -16.32 21.23
CA ARG A 121 -6.45 -16.73 21.01
C ARG A 121 -7.41 -15.57 21.29
N ASN A 122 -8.65 -15.71 20.83
CA ASN A 122 -9.69 -14.72 21.08
C ASN A 122 -10.10 -14.62 22.57
N THR A 123 -9.66 -15.55 23.40
CA THR A 123 -9.92 -15.58 24.85
C THR A 123 -8.78 -15.02 25.69
N CYS A 124 -7.64 -14.66 25.07
CA CYS A 124 -6.46 -14.21 25.82
C CYS A 124 -6.63 -12.84 26.47
N PHE A 125 -7.31 -11.91 25.80
CA PHE A 125 -7.50 -10.55 26.27
C PHE A 125 -8.98 -10.24 26.47
N PRO A 126 -9.44 -10.25 27.72
CA PRO A 126 -10.86 -10.03 28.01
C PRO A 126 -11.24 -8.57 27.95
N HIS A 127 -12.53 -8.28 27.83
CA HIS A 127 -13.06 -6.95 28.06
C HIS A 127 -12.91 -6.59 29.55
N GLY A 128 -12.57 -5.36 29.85
CA GLY A 128 -12.41 -4.86 31.22
C GLY A 128 -11.11 -4.09 31.42
N PRO A 129 -9.93 -4.74 31.35
CA PRO A 129 -8.67 -4.00 31.46
C PRO A 129 -8.51 -2.94 30.37
N PRO A 130 -8.27 -1.66 30.74
CA PRO A 130 -8.15 -0.56 29.77
C PRO A 130 -6.72 -0.46 29.21
N ILE A 131 -6.18 -1.56 28.70
CA ILE A 131 -4.79 -1.63 28.22
C ILE A 131 -4.60 -0.67 27.04
N LYS A 132 -3.66 0.25 27.17
CA LYS A 132 -3.26 1.21 26.16
C LYS A 132 -2.02 0.78 25.39
N GLU A 133 -1.08 0.14 26.08
CA GLU A 133 0.15 -0.38 25.50
C GLU A 133 0.30 -1.86 25.82
N LEU A 134 0.37 -2.66 24.77
CA LEU A 134 0.60 -4.10 24.88
C LEU A 134 1.85 -4.47 24.07
N ASN A 135 2.84 -5.03 24.76
CA ASN A 135 4.06 -5.48 24.11
C ASN A 135 4.17 -7.01 24.19
N LEU A 136 4.08 -7.66 23.03
CA LEU A 136 4.24 -9.09 22.85
C LEU A 136 5.47 -9.43 22.00
N ALA A 137 6.39 -8.48 21.85
CA ALA A 137 7.55 -8.65 20.99
C ALA A 137 8.51 -9.72 21.54
N GLY A 138 9.26 -10.37 20.66
CA GLY A 138 10.29 -11.33 21.06
C GLY A 138 9.75 -12.63 21.63
N ASN A 139 8.51 -12.98 21.35
CA ASN A 139 7.93 -14.26 21.70
C ASN A 139 8.07 -15.27 20.55
N ARG A 140 7.26 -16.31 20.55
CA ARG A 140 7.23 -17.36 19.53
C ARG A 140 5.85 -17.46 18.88
N ILE A 141 5.13 -16.35 18.82
CA ILE A 141 3.75 -16.32 18.32
C ILE A 141 3.77 -16.65 16.83
N GLY A 142 3.16 -17.77 16.47
CA GLY A 142 2.99 -18.19 15.08
C GLY A 142 1.57 -18.01 14.58
N THR A 143 0.61 -17.93 15.47
CA THR A 143 -0.82 -17.88 15.13
C THR A 143 -1.50 -16.74 15.91
N LEU A 144 -2.21 -15.90 15.18
CA LEU A 144 -3.17 -14.94 15.71
C LEU A 144 -4.57 -15.40 15.33
N GLU A 145 -5.41 -15.67 16.32
CA GLU A 145 -6.80 -16.03 16.08
C GLU A 145 -7.61 -14.78 15.71
N LEU A 146 -8.59 -14.91 14.84
CA LEU A 146 -9.50 -13.81 14.52
C LEU A 146 -10.19 -13.30 15.78
N GLY A 147 -10.17 -12.00 15.99
CA GLY A 147 -10.75 -11.39 17.18
C GLY A 147 -9.88 -11.45 18.43
N ALA A 148 -8.61 -11.86 18.30
CA ALA A 148 -7.69 -12.03 19.43
C ALA A 148 -7.57 -10.81 20.34
N PHE A 149 -7.65 -9.60 19.78
CA PHE A 149 -7.49 -8.34 20.53
C PHE A 149 -8.81 -7.56 20.69
N ASP A 150 -9.93 -8.13 20.34
CA ASP A 150 -11.22 -7.42 20.37
C ASP A 150 -11.59 -6.91 21.77
N GLY A 151 -11.15 -7.60 22.83
CA GLY A 151 -11.33 -7.15 24.20
C GLY A 151 -10.65 -5.82 24.53
N LEU A 152 -9.66 -5.43 23.73
CA LEU A 152 -8.89 -4.21 23.90
C LEU A 152 -9.29 -3.09 22.94
N SER A 153 -10.38 -3.27 22.21
CA SER A 153 -10.80 -2.38 21.12
C SER A 153 -11.05 -0.94 21.56
N ARG A 154 -11.46 -0.72 22.82
CA ARG A 154 -11.78 0.61 23.33
C ARG A 154 -10.59 1.41 23.85
N SER A 155 -9.46 0.76 24.11
CA SER A 155 -8.36 1.37 24.84
C SER A 155 -7.00 1.27 24.17
N LEU A 156 -6.73 0.23 23.39
CA LEU A 156 -5.38 -0.07 22.89
C LEU A 156 -4.91 1.00 21.91
N LEU A 157 -3.73 1.58 22.20
CA LEU A 157 -3.08 2.62 21.40
C LEU A 157 -1.83 2.12 20.69
N THR A 158 -1.07 1.22 21.33
CA THR A 158 0.15 0.65 20.78
C THR A 158 0.15 -0.87 20.98
N LEU A 159 0.37 -1.59 19.89
CA LEU A 159 0.50 -3.04 19.89
C LEU A 159 1.82 -3.43 19.26
N ARG A 160 2.66 -4.15 19.97
CA ARG A 160 3.96 -4.63 19.50
C ARG A 160 3.97 -6.14 19.41
N LEU A 161 4.09 -6.63 18.18
CA LEU A 161 4.18 -8.05 17.83
C LEU A 161 5.46 -8.37 17.07
N SER A 162 6.45 -7.50 17.15
CA SER A 162 7.73 -7.68 16.45
C SER A 162 8.50 -8.88 16.99
N LYS A 163 9.41 -9.42 16.17
CA LYS A 163 10.27 -10.56 16.53
C LYS A 163 9.50 -11.80 17.00
N ASN A 164 8.44 -12.12 16.31
CA ASN A 164 7.67 -13.34 16.50
C ASN A 164 7.81 -14.25 15.26
N ARG A 165 6.93 -15.21 15.11
CA ARG A 165 6.94 -16.22 14.03
C ARG A 165 5.64 -16.22 13.23
N ILE A 166 4.96 -15.09 13.17
CA ILE A 166 3.69 -14.94 12.46
C ILE A 166 3.93 -15.13 10.97
N THR A 167 3.24 -16.10 10.37
CA THR A 167 3.35 -16.39 8.93
C THR A 167 2.17 -15.83 8.14
N GLN A 168 1.03 -15.64 8.79
CA GLN A 168 -0.19 -15.19 8.15
C GLN A 168 -1.02 -14.35 9.11
N LEU A 169 -1.60 -13.28 8.58
CA LEU A 169 -2.55 -12.44 9.29
C LEU A 169 -3.96 -12.77 8.80
N PRO A 170 -4.91 -13.05 9.69
CA PRO A 170 -6.31 -13.21 9.28
C PRO A 170 -6.84 -11.90 8.68
N VAL A 171 -7.71 -12.01 7.68
CA VAL A 171 -8.41 -10.83 7.14
C VAL A 171 -9.24 -10.19 8.26
N ARG A 172 -9.16 -8.88 8.42
CA ARG A 172 -9.80 -8.11 9.51
C ARG A 172 -9.34 -8.58 10.90
N ALA A 173 -8.08 -8.98 11.03
CA ALA A 173 -7.52 -9.49 12.29
C ALA A 173 -7.57 -8.49 13.44
N PHE A 174 -7.56 -7.20 13.14
CA PHE A 174 -7.41 -6.14 14.12
C PHE A 174 -8.61 -5.19 14.09
N LYS A 175 -9.54 -5.38 15.00
CA LYS A 175 -10.66 -4.44 15.22
C LYS A 175 -10.30 -3.48 16.37
N LEU A 176 -9.34 -2.62 16.12
CA LEU A 176 -8.75 -1.73 17.11
C LEU A 176 -8.85 -0.27 16.62
N PRO A 177 -10.03 0.37 16.72
CA PRO A 177 -10.27 1.67 16.12
C PRO A 177 -9.45 2.81 16.71
N ARG A 178 -8.84 2.62 17.88
CA ARG A 178 -8.01 3.62 18.56
C ARG A 178 -6.51 3.37 18.42
N LEU A 179 -6.12 2.24 17.85
CA LEU A 179 -4.71 1.89 17.70
C LEU A 179 -3.99 2.90 16.79
N THR A 180 -2.87 3.45 17.26
CA THR A 180 -2.06 4.42 16.53
C THR A 180 -0.77 3.82 15.98
N GLN A 181 -0.23 2.79 16.63
CA GLN A 181 0.99 2.11 16.20
C GLN A 181 0.85 0.60 16.29
N LEU A 182 1.22 -0.07 15.19
CA LEU A 182 1.26 -1.53 15.10
C LEU A 182 2.63 -1.97 14.60
N ASP A 183 3.35 -2.75 15.41
CA ASP A 183 4.65 -3.30 15.06
C ASP A 183 4.51 -4.79 14.73
N LEU A 184 4.71 -5.14 13.47
CA LEU A 184 4.73 -6.52 12.97
C LEU A 184 6.06 -6.87 12.30
N ASN A 185 7.07 -6.04 12.49
CA ASN A 185 8.38 -6.25 11.91
C ASN A 185 9.08 -7.49 12.50
N ARG A 186 9.99 -8.07 11.72
CA ARG A 186 10.76 -9.26 12.09
C ARG A 186 9.87 -10.48 12.42
N ASN A 187 8.87 -10.68 11.61
CA ASN A 187 8.06 -11.89 11.60
C ASN A 187 8.34 -12.69 10.31
N ARG A 188 7.45 -13.58 9.92
CA ARG A 188 7.59 -14.46 8.75
C ARG A 188 6.41 -14.33 7.80
N ILE A 189 5.80 -13.16 7.75
CA ILE A 189 4.64 -12.88 6.91
C ILE A 189 5.08 -12.91 5.45
N ARG A 190 4.35 -13.66 4.60
CA ARG A 190 4.66 -13.83 3.19
C ARG A 190 3.74 -13.05 2.27
N LEU A 191 2.52 -12.81 2.72
CA LEU A 191 1.46 -12.22 1.92
C LEU A 191 0.58 -11.35 2.81
N ILE A 192 0.22 -10.18 2.33
CA ILE A 192 -0.83 -9.34 2.94
C ILE A 192 -2.04 -9.38 2.02
N GLU A 193 -3.12 -9.99 2.49
CA GLU A 193 -4.37 -10.06 1.75
C GLU A 193 -5.16 -8.75 1.85
N GLY A 194 -6.04 -8.53 0.87
CA GLY A 194 -6.95 -7.39 0.89
C GLY A 194 -7.81 -7.37 2.16
N LEU A 195 -8.03 -6.18 2.71
CA LEU A 195 -8.84 -5.93 3.91
C LEU A 195 -8.25 -6.46 5.23
N THR A 196 -7.00 -6.91 5.23
CA THR A 196 -6.34 -7.44 6.45
C THR A 196 -6.34 -6.43 7.59
N PHE A 197 -6.09 -5.16 7.29
CA PHE A 197 -5.98 -4.10 8.30
C PHE A 197 -7.26 -3.24 8.44
N GLN A 198 -8.36 -3.67 7.84
CA GLN A 198 -9.64 -2.99 8.03
C GLN A 198 -10.06 -3.04 9.50
N GLY A 199 -10.43 -1.92 10.07
CA GLY A 199 -10.75 -1.78 11.50
C GLY A 199 -9.73 -0.98 12.29
N LEU A 200 -8.62 -0.57 11.66
CA LEU A 200 -7.56 0.25 12.26
C LEU A 200 -7.69 1.72 11.81
N ASN A 201 -8.81 2.34 12.12
CA ASN A 201 -9.17 3.66 11.59
C ASN A 201 -8.26 4.81 12.07
N SER A 202 -7.54 4.61 13.16
CA SER A 202 -6.66 5.63 13.75
C SER A 202 -5.18 5.33 13.60
N LEU A 203 -4.83 4.25 12.91
CA LEU A 203 -3.43 3.83 12.78
C LEU A 203 -2.61 4.88 12.06
N GLU A 204 -1.49 5.27 12.66
CA GLU A 204 -0.56 6.27 12.12
C GLU A 204 0.74 5.64 11.61
N VAL A 205 1.23 4.60 12.27
CA VAL A 205 2.49 3.92 11.93
C VAL A 205 2.26 2.42 11.86
N LEU A 206 2.62 1.82 10.74
CA LEU A 206 2.62 0.36 10.54
C LEU A 206 4.03 -0.09 10.19
N LYS A 207 4.58 -1.01 10.99
CA LYS A 207 5.90 -1.59 10.78
C LYS A 207 5.80 -3.02 10.33
N LEU A 208 6.16 -3.27 9.09
CA LEU A 208 6.18 -4.60 8.46
C LEU A 208 7.56 -4.96 7.91
N GLN A 209 8.61 -4.22 8.26
CA GLN A 209 9.94 -4.48 7.78
C GLN A 209 10.48 -5.81 8.31
N ARG A 210 11.41 -6.41 7.54
CA ARG A 210 12.08 -7.69 7.88
C ARG A 210 11.11 -8.85 8.07
N ASN A 211 10.17 -8.96 7.14
CA ASN A 211 9.36 -10.15 6.93
C ASN A 211 9.80 -10.84 5.63
N ASN A 212 8.97 -11.73 5.11
CA ASN A 212 9.18 -12.38 3.82
C ASN A 212 8.07 -12.00 2.84
N ILE A 213 7.54 -10.79 2.94
CA ILE A 213 6.42 -10.34 2.11
C ILE A 213 6.88 -10.29 0.65
N SER A 214 6.30 -11.14 -0.18
CA SER A 214 6.58 -11.19 -1.62
C SER A 214 5.46 -10.58 -2.44
N LYS A 215 4.26 -10.48 -1.87
CA LYS A 215 3.10 -9.94 -2.56
C LYS A 215 2.20 -9.17 -1.61
N LEU A 216 1.73 -8.02 -2.09
CA LEU A 216 0.64 -7.24 -1.50
C LEU A 216 -0.54 -7.34 -2.46
N THR A 217 -1.62 -7.97 -2.01
CA THR A 217 -2.83 -8.05 -2.84
C THR A 217 -3.55 -6.71 -2.87
N ASP A 218 -4.48 -6.55 -3.80
CA ASP A 218 -5.27 -5.32 -3.89
C ASP A 218 -6.01 -5.08 -2.58
N GLY A 219 -5.97 -3.84 -2.10
CA GLY A 219 -6.59 -3.48 -0.83
C GLY A 219 -5.88 -3.99 0.42
N ALA A 220 -4.60 -4.41 0.30
CA ALA A 220 -3.83 -4.89 1.44
C ALA A 220 -3.85 -3.93 2.64
N PHE A 221 -3.86 -2.64 2.38
CA PHE A 221 -3.85 -1.59 3.40
C PHE A 221 -5.16 -0.79 3.47
N TRP A 222 -6.23 -1.34 2.90
CA TRP A 222 -7.53 -0.68 2.92
C TRP A 222 -8.03 -0.46 4.34
N GLY A 223 -8.55 0.72 4.62
CA GLY A 223 -9.04 1.12 5.94
C GLY A 223 -8.05 1.94 6.76
N LEU A 224 -6.80 2.06 6.30
CA LEU A 224 -5.74 2.81 6.99
C LEU A 224 -5.69 4.28 6.53
N SER A 225 -6.84 4.96 6.60
CA SER A 225 -7.01 6.31 6.06
C SER A 225 -6.23 7.40 6.80
N LYS A 226 -5.75 7.14 8.02
CA LYS A 226 -4.97 8.08 8.82
C LYS A 226 -3.50 7.71 8.94
N MET A 227 -3.07 6.63 8.32
CA MET A 227 -1.68 6.17 8.41
C MET A 227 -0.73 7.13 7.72
N HIS A 228 0.32 7.56 8.43
CA HIS A 228 1.33 8.48 7.93
C HIS A 228 2.62 7.80 7.50
N VAL A 229 3.01 6.71 8.17
CA VAL A 229 4.29 6.03 7.92
C VAL A 229 4.07 4.53 7.75
N LEU A 230 4.55 4.00 6.63
CA LEU A 230 4.53 2.57 6.32
C LEU A 230 5.94 2.06 6.10
N HIS A 231 6.35 1.08 6.91
CA HIS A 231 7.64 0.42 6.79
C HIS A 231 7.49 -0.96 6.15
N LEU A 232 8.06 -1.12 4.97
CA LEU A 232 8.10 -2.39 4.22
C LEU A 232 9.51 -2.76 3.77
N GLU A 233 10.54 -2.13 4.33
CA GLU A 233 11.92 -2.43 3.98
C GLU A 233 12.32 -3.86 4.39
N TYR A 234 13.31 -4.42 3.70
CA TYR A 234 13.80 -5.79 3.94
C TYR A 234 12.72 -6.86 3.82
N ASN A 235 11.94 -6.77 2.77
CA ASN A 235 11.01 -7.81 2.34
C ASN A 235 11.43 -8.36 0.97
N SER A 236 10.53 -9.04 0.29
CA SER A 236 10.79 -9.66 -1.02
C SER A 236 9.83 -9.18 -2.10
N LEU A 237 9.34 -7.94 -1.97
CA LEU A 237 8.43 -7.35 -2.94
C LEU A 237 9.11 -7.19 -4.30
N VAL A 238 8.42 -7.56 -5.38
CA VAL A 238 8.94 -7.46 -6.75
C VAL A 238 8.34 -6.30 -7.53
N GLU A 239 7.21 -5.78 -7.11
CA GLU A 239 6.53 -4.66 -7.77
C GLU A 239 5.61 -3.92 -6.80
N VAL A 240 5.27 -2.67 -7.15
CA VAL A 240 4.24 -1.87 -6.47
C VAL A 240 3.12 -1.65 -7.47
N ASN A 241 1.99 -2.28 -7.24
CA ASN A 241 0.81 -2.23 -8.09
C ASN A 241 -0.16 -1.13 -7.67
N SER A 242 -1.07 -0.73 -8.55
CA SER A 242 -2.07 0.30 -8.25
C SER A 242 -2.97 -0.06 -7.07
N GLY A 243 -3.35 -1.31 -6.95
CA GLY A 243 -4.21 -1.78 -5.86
C GLY A 243 -3.49 -1.99 -4.54
N SER A 244 -2.16 -2.16 -4.54
CA SER A 244 -1.39 -2.45 -3.33
C SER A 244 -1.50 -1.35 -2.28
N LEU A 245 -1.54 -0.09 -2.73
CA LEU A 245 -1.56 1.09 -1.86
C LEU A 245 -2.94 1.74 -1.78
N TYR A 246 -3.96 1.02 -2.23
CA TYR A 246 -5.33 1.52 -2.24
C TYR A 246 -5.79 1.90 -0.83
N GLY A 247 -6.30 3.12 -0.69
CA GLY A 247 -6.83 3.64 0.58
C GLY A 247 -5.82 4.40 1.46
N LEU A 248 -4.53 4.43 1.10
CA LEU A 248 -3.50 5.13 1.87
C LEU A 248 -3.46 6.63 1.56
N THR A 249 -4.58 7.32 1.76
CA THR A 249 -4.76 8.72 1.36
C THR A 249 -4.00 9.73 2.22
N ALA A 250 -3.62 9.37 3.44
CA ALA A 250 -2.89 10.23 4.36
C ALA A 250 -1.40 9.89 4.47
N LEU A 251 -0.90 8.94 3.69
CA LEU A 251 0.48 8.45 3.80
C LEU A 251 1.48 9.56 3.46
N HIS A 252 2.44 9.81 4.36
CA HIS A 252 3.51 10.78 4.20
C HIS A 252 4.85 10.15 3.88
N GLN A 253 5.15 8.98 4.46
CA GLN A 253 6.42 8.28 4.26
C GLN A 253 6.18 6.82 3.92
N LEU A 254 6.80 6.36 2.85
CA LEU A 254 6.78 4.98 2.43
C LEU A 254 8.22 4.47 2.27
N HIS A 255 8.56 3.47 3.05
CA HIS A 255 9.89 2.86 3.06
C HIS A 255 9.84 1.48 2.40
N LEU A 256 10.44 1.37 1.23
CA LEU A 256 10.49 0.15 0.41
C LEU A 256 11.92 -0.30 0.09
N SER A 257 12.91 0.20 0.82
CA SER A 257 14.29 -0.17 0.57
C SER A 257 14.56 -1.66 0.83
N ASN A 258 15.58 -2.19 0.19
CA ASN A 258 15.99 -3.60 0.37
C ASN A 258 14.87 -4.61 0.11
N ASN A 259 14.16 -4.38 -0.99
CA ASN A 259 13.25 -5.35 -1.61
C ASN A 259 13.84 -5.80 -2.96
N SER A 260 13.02 -6.39 -3.81
CA SER A 260 13.41 -6.82 -5.15
C SER A 260 12.53 -6.16 -6.22
N ILE A 261 12.10 -4.92 -5.96
CA ILE A 261 11.22 -4.19 -6.85
C ILE A 261 11.95 -3.92 -8.16
N ALA A 262 11.42 -4.47 -9.26
CA ALA A 262 11.98 -4.33 -10.59
C ALA A 262 11.21 -3.36 -11.47
N ARG A 263 9.97 -3.06 -11.13
CA ARG A 263 9.07 -2.21 -11.93
C ARG A 263 8.26 -1.28 -11.04
N ILE A 264 8.06 -0.07 -11.54
CA ILE A 264 7.14 0.91 -10.97
C ILE A 264 5.98 1.08 -11.94
N HIS A 265 4.77 0.79 -11.50
CA HIS A 265 3.56 0.98 -12.29
C HIS A 265 3.03 2.40 -12.12
N ARG A 266 2.71 3.06 -13.22
CA ARG A 266 2.21 4.44 -13.20
C ARG A 266 1.01 4.63 -12.28
N LYS A 267 0.09 3.68 -12.27
CA LYS A 267 -1.14 3.73 -11.46
C LYS A 267 -0.93 3.35 -9.99
N GLY A 268 0.24 2.84 -9.62
CA GLY A 268 0.54 2.40 -8.26
C GLY A 268 0.44 3.50 -7.20
N TRP A 269 0.56 4.74 -7.63
CA TRP A 269 0.68 5.89 -6.73
C TRP A 269 -0.57 6.75 -6.66
N SER A 270 -1.64 6.42 -7.37
CA SER A 270 -2.83 7.26 -7.48
C SER A 270 -3.50 7.57 -6.14
N PHE A 271 -3.34 6.72 -5.14
CA PHE A 271 -3.94 6.87 -3.82
C PHE A 271 -3.03 7.57 -2.81
N CYS A 272 -1.76 7.77 -3.12
CA CYS A 272 -0.76 8.32 -2.21
C CYS A 272 -0.40 9.77 -2.52
N GLN A 273 -1.36 10.60 -2.83
CA GLN A 273 -1.13 11.98 -3.28
C GLN A 273 -0.51 12.91 -2.23
N LYS A 274 -0.55 12.52 -0.95
CA LYS A 274 0.07 13.27 0.15
C LYS A 274 1.46 12.77 0.52
N LEU A 275 1.99 11.82 -0.23
CA LEU A 275 3.31 11.25 0.05
C LEU A 275 4.40 12.31 -0.09
N HIS A 276 5.22 12.47 0.95
CA HIS A 276 6.34 13.41 1.00
C HIS A 276 7.68 12.74 0.80
N GLU A 277 7.85 11.52 1.29
CA GLU A 277 9.09 10.78 1.19
C GLU A 277 8.84 9.36 0.68
N LEU A 278 9.54 8.99 -0.36
CA LEU A 278 9.54 7.64 -0.93
C LEU A 278 10.96 7.13 -1.01
N VAL A 279 11.23 6.00 -0.35
CA VAL A 279 12.54 5.36 -0.35
C VAL A 279 12.45 4.03 -1.07
N LEU A 280 13.08 3.94 -2.23
CA LEU A 280 13.17 2.75 -3.08
C LEU A 280 14.62 2.29 -3.27
N SER A 281 15.53 2.72 -2.41
CA SER A 281 16.94 2.34 -2.47
C SER A 281 17.13 0.84 -2.28
N PHE A 282 18.21 0.29 -2.86
CA PHE A 282 18.54 -1.13 -2.76
C PHE A 282 17.44 -2.06 -3.27
N ASN A 283 16.91 -1.74 -4.44
CA ASN A 283 15.97 -2.58 -5.19
C ASN A 283 16.60 -3.01 -6.53
N ASN A 284 15.79 -3.57 -7.42
CA ASN A 284 16.23 -4.06 -8.72
C ASN A 284 15.68 -3.24 -9.90
N LEU A 285 15.39 -1.96 -9.67
CA LEU A 285 14.90 -1.07 -10.73
C LEU A 285 15.97 -0.92 -11.82
N THR A 286 15.58 -1.12 -13.08
CA THR A 286 16.45 -0.95 -14.23
C THR A 286 16.07 0.25 -15.08
N ARG A 287 14.84 0.73 -14.95
CA ARG A 287 14.32 1.81 -15.78
C ARG A 287 13.26 2.62 -15.04
N LEU A 288 13.15 3.89 -15.41
CA LEU A 288 12.05 4.77 -15.01
C LEU A 288 11.28 5.15 -16.26
N ASP A 289 10.02 4.72 -16.33
CA ASP A 289 9.17 4.97 -17.48
C ASP A 289 8.51 6.35 -17.42
N GLU A 290 7.96 6.79 -18.56
CA GLU A 290 7.28 8.08 -18.68
C GLU A 290 6.12 8.18 -17.70
N GLU A 291 6.05 9.28 -16.96
CA GLU A 291 5.00 9.58 -15.99
C GLU A 291 4.78 8.50 -14.91
N SER A 292 5.78 7.65 -14.66
CA SER A 292 5.65 6.55 -13.69
C SER A 292 5.36 7.00 -12.26
N LEU A 293 5.69 8.25 -11.92
CA LEU A 293 5.50 8.84 -10.60
C LEU A 293 4.61 10.09 -10.64
N ALA A 294 3.85 10.28 -11.73
CA ALA A 294 3.12 11.53 -12.01
C ALA A 294 2.08 11.90 -10.94
N GLU A 295 1.52 10.91 -10.26
CA GLU A 295 0.49 11.14 -9.24
C GLU A 295 1.03 11.68 -7.91
N LEU A 296 2.35 11.66 -7.71
CA LEU A 296 2.99 12.05 -6.45
C LEU A 296 3.33 13.54 -6.40
N SER A 297 2.32 14.39 -6.54
CA SER A 297 2.50 15.85 -6.63
C SER A 297 3.06 16.49 -5.36
N SER A 298 2.92 15.85 -4.21
CA SER A 298 3.42 16.34 -2.92
C SER A 298 4.77 15.76 -2.51
N LEU A 299 5.33 14.88 -3.32
CA LEU A 299 6.61 14.21 -2.99
C LEU A 299 7.75 15.24 -2.92
N SER A 300 8.45 15.24 -1.79
CA SER A 300 9.58 16.13 -1.53
C SER A 300 10.93 15.44 -1.65
N VAL A 301 11.01 14.19 -1.22
CA VAL A 301 12.25 13.39 -1.23
C VAL A 301 11.98 12.05 -1.92
N LEU A 302 12.77 11.78 -2.95
CA LEU A 302 12.75 10.49 -3.66
C LEU A 302 14.15 9.88 -3.64
N ARG A 303 14.30 8.70 -3.07
CA ARG A 303 15.57 7.99 -3.00
C ARG A 303 15.50 6.71 -3.81
N LEU A 304 16.34 6.67 -4.83
CA LEU A 304 16.46 5.56 -5.79
C LEU A 304 17.88 5.02 -5.86
N SER A 305 18.71 5.29 -4.84
CA SER A 305 20.11 4.87 -4.84
C SER A 305 20.24 3.34 -4.80
N HIS A 306 21.38 2.85 -5.26
CA HIS A 306 21.70 1.41 -5.24
C HIS A 306 20.66 0.52 -5.92
N ASN A 307 20.16 0.98 -7.05
CA ASN A 307 19.43 0.19 -8.02
C ASN A 307 20.32 -0.10 -9.22
N SER A 308 19.75 -0.55 -10.33
CA SER A 308 20.46 -0.76 -11.58
C SER A 308 19.87 0.09 -12.71
N ILE A 309 19.42 1.28 -12.37
CA ILE A 309 18.75 2.18 -13.32
C ILE A 309 19.75 2.61 -14.38
N SER A 310 19.53 2.18 -15.62
CA SER A 310 20.30 2.58 -16.79
C SER A 310 19.50 3.46 -17.73
N HIS A 311 18.18 3.39 -17.67
CA HIS A 311 17.27 4.09 -18.57
C HIS A 311 16.28 4.95 -17.79
N ILE A 312 16.27 6.26 -18.11
CA ILE A 312 15.26 7.20 -17.62
C ILE A 312 14.56 7.79 -18.82
N ALA A 313 13.26 7.50 -18.96
CA ALA A 313 12.47 7.99 -20.07
C ALA A 313 12.29 9.50 -20.01
N GLU A 314 12.11 10.14 -21.16
CA GLU A 314 11.71 11.54 -21.21
C GLU A 314 10.36 11.70 -20.51
N GLY A 315 10.25 12.64 -19.58
CA GLY A 315 9.04 12.84 -18.78
C GLY A 315 8.86 11.83 -17.65
N ALA A 316 9.88 11.05 -17.30
CA ALA A 316 9.82 10.09 -16.18
C ALA A 316 9.45 10.75 -14.85
N PHE A 317 9.89 11.99 -14.65
CA PHE A 317 9.64 12.76 -13.43
C PHE A 317 8.53 13.79 -13.58
N LYS A 318 7.76 13.72 -14.64
CA LYS A 318 6.63 14.61 -14.88
C LYS A 318 5.59 14.45 -13.75
N GLY A 319 5.08 15.58 -13.25
CA GLY A 319 4.11 15.61 -12.16
C GLY A 319 4.72 15.78 -10.77
N LEU A 320 6.04 15.64 -10.61
CA LEU A 320 6.73 15.80 -9.33
C LEU A 320 7.05 17.27 -9.04
N ARG A 321 6.03 18.10 -8.92
CA ARG A 321 6.18 19.56 -8.79
C ARG A 321 6.83 19.99 -7.49
N SER A 322 6.72 19.21 -6.44
CA SER A 322 7.21 19.56 -5.11
C SER A 322 8.52 18.86 -4.75
N LEU A 323 9.08 18.07 -5.67
CA LEU A 323 10.30 17.32 -5.39
C LEU A 323 11.48 18.23 -5.17
N ARG A 324 12.15 18.09 -4.03
CA ARG A 324 13.33 18.89 -3.65
C ARG A 324 14.62 18.10 -3.69
N VAL A 325 14.58 16.83 -3.34
CA VAL A 325 15.74 15.94 -3.29
C VAL A 325 15.49 14.72 -4.14
N LEU A 326 16.37 14.49 -5.10
CA LEU A 326 16.37 13.28 -5.93
C LEU A 326 17.72 12.60 -5.79
N ASP A 327 17.72 11.38 -5.25
CA ASP A 327 18.91 10.57 -5.04
C ASP A 327 18.92 9.42 -6.05
N LEU A 328 19.86 9.46 -6.99
CA LEU A 328 20.09 8.46 -8.02
C LEU A 328 21.51 7.87 -7.93
N ASP A 329 22.13 7.92 -6.76
CA ASP A 329 23.48 7.44 -6.55
C ASP A 329 23.61 5.95 -6.81
N HIS A 330 24.76 5.51 -7.28
CA HIS A 330 25.10 4.09 -7.46
C HIS A 330 24.09 3.32 -8.32
N ASN A 331 23.71 3.93 -9.42
CA ASN A 331 22.96 3.29 -10.50
C ASN A 331 23.86 3.07 -11.71
N GLU A 332 23.30 2.81 -12.86
CA GLU A 332 24.04 2.60 -14.10
C GLU A 332 23.67 3.64 -15.17
N ILE A 333 23.38 4.86 -14.73
CA ILE A 333 22.95 5.94 -15.60
C ILE A 333 24.13 6.39 -16.47
N SER A 334 23.89 6.45 -17.78
CA SER A 334 24.86 6.96 -18.74
C SER A 334 24.18 7.75 -19.85
N GLY A 335 23.44 7.08 -20.72
CA GLY A 335 22.83 7.69 -21.91
C GLY A 335 21.88 8.85 -21.63
N THR A 336 21.17 8.83 -20.50
CA THR A 336 20.26 9.89 -20.07
C THR A 336 20.96 11.23 -19.94
N ILE A 337 22.19 11.25 -19.43
CA ILE A 337 22.98 12.46 -19.24
C ILE A 337 23.81 12.77 -20.48
N GLU A 338 24.19 11.76 -21.24
CA GLU A 338 24.99 11.88 -22.45
C GLU A 338 24.19 12.36 -23.66
N ASP A 339 22.87 12.24 -23.61
CA ASP A 339 21.94 12.58 -24.67
C ASP A 339 21.06 13.79 -24.24
N THR A 340 20.44 14.46 -25.21
CA THR A 340 19.56 15.61 -25.01
C THR A 340 18.11 15.17 -24.75
N SER A 341 17.90 14.24 -23.83
CA SER A 341 16.58 13.61 -23.65
C SER A 341 15.57 14.40 -22.82
N GLY A 342 15.99 15.41 -22.07
CA GLY A 342 15.11 16.18 -21.20
C GLY A 342 14.50 15.37 -20.05
N ALA A 343 15.23 14.37 -19.55
CA ALA A 343 14.75 13.43 -18.54
C ALA A 343 14.30 14.09 -17.23
N PHE A 344 14.87 15.23 -16.88
CA PHE A 344 14.56 15.95 -15.64
C PHE A 344 13.57 17.09 -15.83
N SER A 345 12.92 17.17 -16.97
CA SER A 345 11.90 18.20 -17.21
C SER A 345 10.73 18.03 -16.24
N GLY A 346 10.18 19.15 -15.76
CA GLY A 346 9.07 19.14 -14.80
C GLY A 346 9.49 19.18 -13.34
N LEU A 347 10.78 19.09 -13.03
CA LEU A 347 11.29 19.15 -11.66
C LEU A 347 11.62 20.61 -11.26
N ASP A 348 10.59 21.46 -11.25
CA ASP A 348 10.74 22.89 -11.06
C ASP A 348 11.24 23.29 -9.67
N SER A 349 10.97 22.46 -8.67
CA SER A 349 11.32 22.73 -7.27
C SER A 349 12.56 21.98 -6.80
N LEU A 350 13.23 21.23 -7.68
CA LEU A 350 14.36 20.41 -7.29
C LEU A 350 15.54 21.27 -6.84
N SER A 351 16.04 21.05 -5.63
CA SER A 351 17.20 21.75 -5.08
C SER A 351 18.45 20.88 -5.02
N LYS A 352 18.32 19.57 -4.91
CA LYS A 352 19.44 18.65 -4.81
C LYS A 352 19.24 17.44 -5.71
N LEU A 353 20.20 17.22 -6.61
CA LEU A 353 20.26 16.02 -7.47
C LEU A 353 21.61 15.33 -7.27
N THR A 354 21.59 14.06 -6.92
CA THR A 354 22.81 13.27 -6.76
C THR A 354 22.84 12.12 -7.76
N LEU A 355 23.94 12.06 -8.49
CA LEU A 355 24.23 11.04 -9.52
C LEU A 355 25.58 10.38 -9.26
N PHE A 356 26.03 10.37 -8.01
CA PHE A 356 27.32 9.83 -7.61
C PHE A 356 27.45 8.34 -7.96
N GLY A 357 28.58 7.94 -8.50
CA GLY A 357 28.88 6.52 -8.71
C GLY A 357 28.11 5.85 -9.85
N ASN A 358 27.67 6.62 -10.82
CA ASN A 358 27.01 6.11 -12.03
C ASN A 358 28.04 5.79 -13.14
N LYS A 359 27.59 5.68 -14.37
CA LYS A 359 28.39 5.35 -15.56
C LYS A 359 28.45 6.51 -16.56
N ILE A 360 28.30 7.73 -16.09
CA ILE A 360 28.27 8.92 -16.94
C ILE A 360 29.65 9.17 -17.52
N LYS A 361 29.75 9.25 -18.87
CA LYS A 361 30.99 9.53 -19.59
C LYS A 361 31.01 10.94 -20.17
N SER A 362 29.86 11.52 -20.46
CA SER A 362 29.76 12.87 -20.97
C SER A 362 28.46 13.54 -20.48
N VAL A 363 28.47 14.88 -20.45
CA VAL A 363 27.31 15.66 -20.09
C VAL A 363 26.86 16.45 -21.32
N ALA A 364 25.64 16.15 -21.79
CA ALA A 364 25.04 16.84 -22.92
C ALA A 364 24.56 18.26 -22.52
N LYS A 365 24.45 19.13 -23.48
CA LYS A 365 24.06 20.52 -23.28
C LYS A 365 22.72 20.69 -22.56
N ARG A 366 21.75 19.81 -22.85
CA ARG A 366 20.40 19.85 -22.29
C ARG A 366 20.10 18.73 -21.32
N ALA A 367 21.13 18.04 -20.85
CA ALA A 367 20.94 16.92 -19.93
C ALA A 367 20.17 17.31 -18.66
N PHE A 368 20.42 18.52 -18.16
CA PHE A 368 19.79 19.06 -16.95
C PHE A 368 18.76 20.16 -17.27
N SER A 369 18.20 20.11 -18.45
CA SER A 369 17.16 21.08 -18.86
C SER A 369 15.96 21.01 -17.92
N GLY A 370 15.49 22.18 -17.50
CA GLY A 370 14.37 22.31 -16.55
C GLY A 370 14.77 22.43 -15.09
N LEU A 371 16.05 22.23 -14.75
CA LEU A 371 16.54 22.29 -13.37
C LEU A 371 17.08 23.69 -13.00
N GLU A 372 16.30 24.72 -13.28
CA GLU A 372 16.74 26.12 -13.09
C GLU A 372 16.93 26.47 -11.61
N GLY A 373 16.20 25.87 -10.71
CA GLY A 373 16.28 26.08 -9.27
C GLY A 373 17.28 25.19 -8.54
N LEU A 374 18.02 24.34 -9.24
CA LEU A 374 18.93 23.38 -8.62
C LEU A 374 20.09 24.09 -7.90
N GLU A 375 20.32 23.73 -6.64
CA GLU A 375 21.38 24.30 -5.81
C GLU A 375 22.58 23.36 -5.66
N HIS A 376 22.34 22.04 -5.62
CA HIS A 376 23.35 21.02 -5.41
C HIS A 376 23.27 19.94 -6.48
N LEU A 377 24.33 19.75 -7.22
CA LEU A 377 24.47 18.69 -8.22
C LEU A 377 25.73 17.90 -7.93
N ASN A 378 25.59 16.59 -7.73
CA ASN A 378 26.72 15.70 -7.50
C ASN A 378 26.89 14.72 -8.66
N LEU A 379 27.96 14.91 -9.43
CA LEU A 379 28.38 14.04 -10.53
C LEU A 379 29.68 13.29 -10.19
N GLY A 380 30.05 13.25 -8.91
CA GLY A 380 31.24 12.55 -8.46
C GLY A 380 31.18 11.04 -8.74
N GLY A 381 32.33 10.39 -8.75
CA GLY A 381 32.41 8.94 -8.98
C GLY A 381 32.03 8.49 -10.39
N ASN A 382 31.94 9.40 -11.35
CA ASN A 382 31.74 9.11 -12.76
C ASN A 382 33.02 9.40 -13.54
N ALA A 383 33.30 8.62 -14.57
CA ALA A 383 34.46 8.82 -15.43
C ALA A 383 34.11 9.77 -16.58
N ILE A 384 33.78 11.02 -16.25
CA ILE A 384 33.36 12.02 -17.22
C ILE A 384 34.54 12.42 -18.11
N ARG A 385 34.34 12.35 -19.42
CA ARG A 385 35.35 12.69 -20.45
C ARG A 385 35.12 14.06 -21.04
N SER A 386 33.86 14.50 -21.17
CA SER A 386 33.50 15.75 -21.80
C SER A 386 32.25 16.36 -21.21
N VAL A 387 32.18 17.67 -21.26
CA VAL A 387 30.98 18.42 -20.86
C VAL A 387 30.70 19.43 -21.99
N GLN A 388 29.55 19.34 -22.60
CA GLN A 388 29.18 20.22 -23.70
C GLN A 388 29.04 21.67 -23.23
N PHE A 389 29.33 22.60 -24.14
CA PHE A 389 29.26 24.03 -23.88
C PHE A 389 27.88 24.39 -23.26
N ASP A 390 27.94 25.21 -22.23
CA ASP A 390 26.77 25.73 -21.51
C ASP A 390 25.86 24.65 -20.87
N ALA A 391 26.38 23.47 -20.59
CA ALA A 391 25.58 22.39 -19.95
C ALA A 391 24.97 22.80 -18.60
N PHE A 392 25.62 23.70 -17.86
CA PHE A 392 25.20 24.13 -16.52
C PHE A 392 24.72 25.57 -16.43
N VAL A 393 24.69 26.30 -17.55
CA VAL A 393 24.48 27.78 -17.55
C VAL A 393 23.10 28.18 -17.06
N LYS A 394 22.07 27.39 -17.36
CA LYS A 394 20.68 27.66 -16.94
C LYS A 394 20.41 27.39 -15.47
N MET A 395 21.31 26.72 -14.78
CA MET A 395 21.18 26.44 -13.34
C MET A 395 21.77 27.60 -12.53
N LYS A 396 21.05 28.72 -12.50
CA LYS A 396 21.53 29.99 -11.93
C LYS A 396 21.73 29.94 -10.42
N ASN A 397 21.05 29.04 -9.72
CA ASN A 397 21.12 28.93 -8.26
C ASN A 397 22.14 27.88 -7.79
N LEU A 398 22.92 27.32 -8.69
CA LEU A 398 23.87 26.24 -8.36
C LEU A 398 24.96 26.75 -7.42
N LYS A 399 25.03 26.14 -6.22
CA LYS A 399 25.98 26.46 -5.15
C LYS A 399 27.09 25.42 -5.00
N GLU A 400 26.79 24.18 -5.35
CA GLU A 400 27.71 23.05 -5.29
C GLU A 400 27.59 22.23 -6.55
N LEU A 401 28.71 21.94 -7.19
CA LEU A 401 28.82 21.04 -8.32
C LEU A 401 30.00 20.10 -8.08
N HIS A 402 29.73 18.86 -7.74
CA HIS A 402 30.78 17.86 -7.52
C HIS A 402 31.07 17.11 -8.80
N ILE A 403 32.29 17.15 -9.26
CA ILE A 403 32.81 16.35 -10.37
C ILE A 403 34.12 15.76 -9.90
N SER A 404 34.29 14.44 -10.05
CA SER A 404 35.55 13.76 -9.79
C SER A 404 35.83 12.83 -10.97
N SER A 405 36.79 13.18 -11.80
CA SER A 405 37.15 12.40 -13.00
C SER A 405 38.60 12.60 -13.37
N ASP A 406 39.26 11.53 -13.73
CA ASP A 406 40.61 11.51 -14.28
C ASP A 406 40.63 11.23 -15.79
N SER A 407 39.49 11.30 -16.44
CA SER A 407 39.26 10.81 -17.81
C SER A 407 38.95 11.95 -18.80
N PHE A 408 39.15 13.22 -18.45
CA PHE A 408 38.76 14.33 -19.29
C PHE A 408 39.54 14.39 -20.61
N LEU A 409 38.80 14.68 -21.67
CA LEU A 409 39.38 15.05 -22.97
C LEU A 409 39.57 16.56 -22.96
N CYS A 410 40.82 17.00 -22.79
CA CYS A 410 41.15 18.42 -22.69
C CYS A 410 41.41 19.02 -24.08
N ASP A 411 40.33 19.14 -24.84
CA ASP A 411 40.32 19.76 -26.18
C ASP A 411 39.61 21.13 -26.18
N CYS A 412 39.35 21.66 -27.36
CA CYS A 412 38.69 22.97 -27.47
C CYS A 412 37.27 23.00 -26.90
N GLN A 413 36.58 21.87 -26.80
CA GLN A 413 35.23 21.78 -26.27
C GLN A 413 35.20 21.90 -24.75
N LEU A 414 36.31 21.63 -24.07
CA LEU A 414 36.41 21.76 -22.62
C LEU A 414 36.91 23.18 -22.19
N LYS A 415 37.38 23.96 -23.10
CA LYS A 415 38.00 25.28 -22.82
C LYS A 415 37.13 26.21 -21.98
N TRP A 416 35.82 26.14 -22.14
CA TRP A 416 34.85 26.98 -21.45
C TRP A 416 34.69 26.64 -19.96
N LEU A 417 34.91 25.36 -19.60
CA LEU A 417 34.50 24.83 -18.28
C LEU A 417 35.35 25.35 -17.12
N PRO A 418 36.70 25.34 -17.17
CA PRO A 418 37.48 25.81 -16.04
C PRO A 418 37.21 27.28 -15.68
N PRO A 419 37.18 28.27 -16.64
CA PRO A 419 36.85 29.65 -16.29
C PRO A 419 35.43 29.82 -15.78
N TRP A 420 34.49 29.04 -16.30
CA TRP A 420 33.10 29.07 -15.83
C TRP A 420 32.99 28.60 -14.37
N LEU A 421 33.69 27.51 -14.02
CA LEU A 421 33.70 26.97 -12.65
C LEU A 421 34.34 27.94 -11.67
N ILE A 422 35.43 28.57 -12.06
CA ILE A 422 36.11 29.57 -11.24
C ILE A 422 35.22 30.80 -11.04
N GLY A 423 34.57 31.27 -12.08
CA GLY A 423 33.67 32.43 -12.03
C GLY A 423 32.43 32.21 -11.17
N ARG A 424 31.99 30.95 -11.03
CA ARG A 424 30.84 30.56 -10.20
C ARG A 424 31.25 30.06 -8.81
N MET A 425 32.55 30.15 -8.47
CA MET A 425 33.10 29.70 -7.18
C MET A 425 32.85 28.22 -6.90
N LEU A 426 32.87 27.39 -7.94
CA LEU A 426 32.62 25.92 -7.87
C LEU A 426 33.90 25.10 -7.94
N GLN A 427 35.06 25.72 -8.10
CA GLN A 427 36.35 25.06 -8.28
C GLN A 427 36.69 24.08 -7.15
N ALA A 428 36.38 24.44 -5.91
CA ALA A 428 36.71 23.64 -4.74
C ALA A 428 36.01 22.27 -4.73
N PHE A 429 34.89 22.13 -5.44
CA PHE A 429 34.09 20.88 -5.48
C PHE A 429 34.49 19.97 -6.65
N VAL A 430 35.37 20.42 -7.54
CA VAL A 430 35.73 19.71 -8.77
C VAL A 430 37.16 19.22 -8.68
N THR A 431 37.33 17.90 -8.84
CA THR A 431 38.60 17.20 -8.99
C THR A 431 38.62 16.60 -10.39
N ALA A 432 39.25 17.27 -11.33
CA ALA A 432 39.25 16.85 -12.73
C ALA A 432 40.64 16.95 -13.32
N THR A 433 41.10 15.84 -13.92
CA THR A 433 42.38 15.73 -14.59
C THR A 433 42.22 15.31 -16.03
N CYS A 434 43.12 15.72 -16.89
CA CYS A 434 43.16 15.36 -18.30
C CYS A 434 43.69 13.94 -18.48
N ALA A 435 43.01 13.15 -19.34
CA ALA A 435 43.48 11.87 -19.83
C ALA A 435 43.99 11.94 -21.25
N HIS A 436 43.56 12.96 -22.00
CA HIS A 436 43.94 13.18 -23.40
C HIS A 436 43.97 14.72 -23.67
N PRO A 437 44.86 15.28 -24.50
CA PRO A 437 45.96 14.63 -25.18
C PRO A 437 47.09 14.17 -24.22
N GLU A 438 47.98 13.31 -24.70
CA GLU A 438 49.08 12.74 -23.90
C GLU A 438 49.94 13.83 -23.24
N SER A 439 50.14 14.98 -23.93
CA SER A 439 50.92 16.10 -23.41
C SER A 439 50.30 16.75 -22.16
N LEU A 440 48.98 16.59 -21.94
CA LEU A 440 48.24 17.16 -20.80
C LEU A 440 47.85 16.11 -19.78
N LYS A 441 48.16 14.83 -20.01
CA LYS A 441 47.76 13.73 -19.16
C LYS A 441 48.20 13.93 -17.72
N GLY A 442 47.26 13.75 -16.78
CA GLY A 442 47.49 13.92 -15.35
C GLY A 442 47.46 15.36 -14.85
N GLN A 443 47.33 16.35 -15.70
CA GLN A 443 47.19 17.75 -15.30
C GLN A 443 45.74 18.05 -14.90
N SER A 444 45.58 18.86 -13.85
CA SER A 444 44.27 19.41 -13.51
C SER A 444 43.74 20.29 -14.63
N ILE A 445 42.47 20.24 -14.93
CA ILE A 445 41.84 21.12 -15.93
C ILE A 445 42.03 22.60 -15.61
N PHE A 446 42.21 22.94 -14.33
CA PHE A 446 42.43 24.31 -13.87
C PHE A 446 43.87 24.80 -14.08
N SER A 447 44.80 23.89 -14.23
CA SER A 447 46.22 24.20 -14.46
C SER A 447 46.63 24.25 -15.94
N VAL A 448 45.73 23.79 -16.84
CA VAL A 448 45.99 23.82 -18.28
C VAL A 448 45.82 25.25 -18.83
N PRO A 449 46.84 25.81 -19.55
CA PRO A 449 46.67 27.10 -20.19
C PRO A 449 45.50 27.07 -21.19
N PRO A 450 44.70 28.15 -21.32
CA PRO A 450 43.57 28.18 -22.25
C PRO A 450 43.92 27.86 -23.70
N GLU A 451 45.11 28.29 -24.15
CA GLU A 451 45.61 28.05 -25.51
C GLU A 451 45.95 26.57 -25.78
N SER A 452 46.11 25.75 -24.74
CA SER A 452 46.40 24.33 -24.88
C SER A 452 45.16 23.47 -25.11
N PHE A 453 43.97 24.04 -24.96
CA PHE A 453 42.72 23.33 -25.30
C PHE A 453 42.46 23.47 -26.80
N VAL A 454 42.96 22.53 -27.58
CA VAL A 454 42.94 22.56 -29.06
C VAL A 454 42.17 21.39 -29.60
N CYS A 455 41.32 21.65 -30.59
CA CYS A 455 40.62 20.60 -31.36
C CYS A 455 41.25 20.43 -32.74
N ASP A 456 41.10 19.23 -33.28
CA ASP A 456 41.36 18.94 -34.69
C ASP A 456 40.22 19.51 -35.57
N ASP A 457 40.56 19.96 -36.79
CA ASP A 457 39.62 20.66 -37.70
C ASP A 457 38.62 19.75 -38.45
N PHE A 458 38.27 18.58 -37.91
CA PHE A 458 37.39 17.60 -38.58
C PHE A 458 35.95 17.64 -38.06
N LEU A 459 34.99 17.62 -38.99
CA LEU A 459 33.56 17.73 -38.67
C LEU A 459 32.93 16.43 -38.25
N LYS A 460 32.16 16.46 -37.17
CA LYS A 460 31.26 15.37 -36.79
C LYS A 460 30.17 15.17 -37.82
N PRO A 461 29.60 13.97 -37.99
CA PRO A 461 28.42 13.77 -38.82
C PRO A 461 27.26 14.65 -38.38
N GLN A 462 26.52 15.23 -39.36
CA GLN A 462 25.29 16.00 -39.09
C GLN A 462 24.08 15.26 -39.63
N ILE A 463 23.08 15.01 -38.79
CA ILE A 463 21.85 14.32 -39.18
C ILE A 463 21.05 15.23 -40.12
N ILE A 464 20.72 14.75 -41.32
CA ILE A 464 19.91 15.45 -42.31
C ILE A 464 18.53 14.87 -42.49
N THR A 465 18.36 13.57 -42.26
CA THR A 465 17.07 12.90 -42.27
C THR A 465 16.84 12.22 -40.92
N GLN A 466 15.78 12.63 -40.24
CA GLN A 466 15.40 12.10 -38.94
C GLN A 466 14.45 10.90 -39.11
N PRO A 467 14.53 9.89 -38.25
CA PRO A 467 13.50 8.85 -38.22
C PRO A 467 12.15 9.44 -37.78
N GLU A 468 11.06 8.92 -38.34
CA GLU A 468 9.70 9.44 -38.10
C GLU A 468 8.91 8.56 -37.14
N THR A 469 8.17 9.19 -36.23
CA THR A 469 7.23 8.51 -35.32
C THR A 469 6.15 7.79 -36.13
N THR A 470 5.88 6.54 -35.81
CA THR A 470 5.04 5.64 -36.58
C THR A 470 4.13 4.82 -35.67
N MET A 471 2.96 4.48 -36.19
CA MET A 471 2.03 3.55 -35.55
C MET A 471 1.84 2.33 -36.43
N ALA A 472 1.75 1.14 -35.85
CA ALA A 472 1.55 -0.12 -36.57
C ALA A 472 0.64 -1.08 -35.83
N MET A 473 -0.10 -1.89 -36.60
CA MET A 473 -0.77 -3.07 -36.05
C MET A 473 0.21 -4.24 -35.97
N VAL A 474 -0.01 -5.15 -35.02
CA VAL A 474 0.79 -6.36 -34.86
C VAL A 474 0.90 -7.13 -36.17
N GLY A 475 2.09 -7.60 -36.50
CA GLY A 475 2.36 -8.40 -37.71
C GLY A 475 2.77 -7.63 -38.94
N LYS A 476 2.73 -6.30 -38.91
CA LYS A 476 3.17 -5.45 -40.00
C LYS A 476 4.69 -5.28 -40.00
N ASP A 477 5.27 -4.96 -41.16
CA ASP A 477 6.66 -4.59 -41.31
C ASP A 477 6.82 -3.09 -41.26
N ILE A 478 7.83 -2.61 -40.53
CA ILE A 478 8.11 -1.18 -40.37
C ILE A 478 9.61 -0.96 -40.57
N ARG A 479 9.96 0.24 -41.06
CA ARG A 479 11.33 0.69 -41.19
C ARG A 479 11.50 2.10 -40.67
N PHE A 480 12.67 2.35 -40.05
CA PHE A 480 13.12 3.67 -39.67
C PHE A 480 14.34 4.03 -40.52
N THR A 481 14.34 5.23 -41.07
CA THR A 481 15.41 5.75 -41.93
C THR A 481 16.09 6.92 -41.23
N CYS A 482 17.42 6.92 -41.24
CA CYS A 482 18.25 7.97 -40.68
C CYS A 482 19.41 8.25 -41.62
N SER A 483 19.65 9.54 -41.97
CA SER A 483 20.74 9.95 -42.83
C SER A 483 21.58 11.04 -42.20
N ALA A 484 22.88 10.97 -42.42
CA ALA A 484 23.84 12.00 -41.98
C ALA A 484 24.78 12.36 -43.10
N ALA A 485 25.15 13.66 -43.11
CA ALA A 485 26.17 14.18 -44.01
C ALA A 485 27.48 14.40 -43.25
N SER A 486 28.59 14.05 -43.91
CA SER A 486 29.93 14.30 -43.38
C SER A 486 30.90 14.64 -44.51
N SER A 487 31.76 15.61 -44.29
CA SER A 487 32.86 15.93 -45.18
C SER A 487 34.09 15.06 -44.96
N SER A 488 34.08 14.26 -43.92
CA SER A 488 35.20 13.39 -43.57
C SER A 488 35.16 12.06 -44.36
N SER A 489 36.29 11.60 -44.82
CA SER A 489 36.48 10.30 -45.44
C SER A 489 36.67 9.16 -44.43
N SER A 490 36.60 9.46 -43.13
CA SER A 490 36.77 8.42 -42.09
C SER A 490 35.63 7.40 -42.11
N PRO A 491 35.90 6.16 -41.72
CA PRO A 491 34.85 5.14 -41.67
C PRO A 491 33.71 5.55 -40.70
N MET A 492 32.47 5.31 -41.15
CA MET A 492 31.28 5.53 -40.36
C MET A 492 30.83 4.21 -39.76
N THR A 493 30.41 4.24 -38.46
CA THR A 493 29.68 3.17 -37.84
C THR A 493 28.29 3.60 -37.52
N PHE A 494 27.35 2.65 -37.66
CA PHE A 494 25.92 2.88 -37.47
C PHE A 494 25.42 2.00 -36.32
N ALA A 495 24.63 2.57 -35.45
CA ALA A 495 23.94 1.83 -34.41
C ALA A 495 22.52 2.37 -34.27
N TRP A 496 21.61 1.50 -33.92
CA TRP A 496 20.27 1.88 -33.55
C TRP A 496 20.04 1.58 -32.07
N LYS A 497 19.43 2.52 -31.39
CA LYS A 497 19.02 2.36 -30.00
C LYS A 497 17.51 2.27 -29.90
N LYS A 498 17.04 1.42 -29.03
CA LYS A 498 15.66 1.34 -28.62
C LYS A 498 15.59 1.60 -27.13
N ASP A 499 14.85 2.62 -26.71
CA ASP A 499 14.74 3.02 -25.30
C ASP A 499 16.13 3.17 -24.65
N ASN A 500 17.05 3.84 -25.36
CA ASN A 500 18.43 4.12 -24.96
C ASN A 500 19.36 2.89 -24.87
N GLU A 501 18.90 1.73 -25.29
CA GLU A 501 19.74 0.52 -25.38
C GLU A 501 20.14 0.24 -26.83
N VAL A 502 21.40 -0.08 -27.06
CA VAL A 502 21.88 -0.44 -28.39
C VAL A 502 21.27 -1.78 -28.79
N LEU A 503 20.63 -1.81 -29.98
CA LEU A 503 20.07 -3.02 -30.52
C LEU A 503 21.21 -3.95 -31.00
N THR A 504 21.27 -5.14 -30.42
CA THR A 504 22.16 -6.21 -30.89
C THR A 504 21.47 -7.01 -31.98
N ASN A 505 22.19 -7.42 -33.00
CA ASN A 505 21.66 -8.17 -34.14
C ASN A 505 20.54 -7.43 -34.89
N ALA A 506 20.61 -6.11 -34.95
CA ALA A 506 19.64 -5.31 -35.67
C ALA A 506 19.70 -5.59 -37.19
N ASP A 507 18.52 -5.72 -37.80
CA ASP A 507 18.40 -5.83 -39.27
C ASP A 507 18.56 -4.43 -39.89
N MET A 508 19.82 -4.05 -40.12
CA MET A 508 20.18 -2.74 -40.65
C MET A 508 20.65 -2.83 -42.10
N GLU A 509 20.21 -1.90 -42.90
CA GLU A 509 20.74 -1.69 -44.23
C GLU A 509 21.43 -0.32 -44.26
N ASN A 510 22.76 -0.33 -44.55
CA ASN A 510 23.59 0.87 -44.56
C ASN A 510 24.16 1.13 -45.95
N PHE A 511 24.04 2.35 -46.44
CA PHE A 511 24.59 2.74 -47.73
C PHE A 511 25.09 4.19 -47.75
N VAL A 512 25.86 4.48 -48.77
CA VAL A 512 26.49 5.80 -48.95
C VAL A 512 26.03 6.37 -50.29
N HIS A 513 25.65 7.64 -50.27
CA HIS A 513 25.29 8.38 -51.47
C HIS A 513 26.21 9.60 -51.59
N VAL A 514 26.82 9.76 -52.77
CA VAL A 514 27.69 10.92 -53.07
C VAL A 514 26.92 11.98 -53.79
N HIS A 515 26.80 13.19 -53.25
CA HIS A 515 26.19 14.32 -53.91
C HIS A 515 27.19 14.92 -54.93
N ALA A 516 26.91 14.82 -56.22
CA ALA A 516 27.77 15.25 -57.32
C ALA A 516 27.99 16.76 -57.44
N GLN A 517 27.16 17.59 -56.76
CA GLN A 517 27.24 19.05 -56.81
C GLN A 517 28.21 19.67 -55.85
N ASP A 518 28.50 19.02 -54.71
CA ASP A 518 29.36 19.56 -53.63
C ASP A 518 30.67 18.78 -53.46
N GLY A 519 31.03 17.93 -54.38
CA GLY A 519 32.32 17.22 -54.58
C GLY A 519 32.93 16.49 -53.36
N GLU A 520 32.60 16.85 -52.12
CA GLU A 520 33.23 16.33 -50.91
C GLU A 520 32.24 15.91 -49.82
N VAL A 521 30.90 16.12 -50.01
CA VAL A 521 29.90 15.77 -49.01
C VAL A 521 29.29 14.40 -49.36
N MET A 522 29.45 13.45 -48.41
CA MET A 522 28.86 12.14 -48.50
C MET A 522 27.64 12.04 -47.57
N GLU A 523 26.55 11.46 -48.08
CA GLU A 523 25.37 11.16 -47.32
C GLU A 523 25.40 9.69 -46.94
N TYR A 524 25.43 9.43 -45.62
CA TYR A 524 25.39 8.08 -45.04
C TYR A 524 23.99 7.79 -44.55
N THR A 525 23.38 6.70 -45.04
CA THR A 525 22.02 6.32 -44.67
C THR A 525 22.00 4.96 -44.00
N THR A 526 21.27 4.87 -42.91
CA THR A 526 20.99 3.60 -42.22
C THR A 526 19.49 3.41 -42.13
N ILE A 527 19.02 2.21 -42.46
CA ILE A 527 17.61 1.81 -42.39
C ILE A 527 17.48 0.64 -41.44
N LEU A 528 16.70 0.82 -40.39
CA LEU A 528 16.36 -0.25 -39.46
C LEU A 528 15.06 -0.91 -39.93
N HIS A 529 15.08 -2.22 -40.15
CA HIS A 529 13.91 -3.00 -40.51
C HIS A 529 13.38 -3.73 -39.28
N LEU A 530 12.11 -3.55 -38.99
CA LEU A 530 11.37 -4.29 -37.97
C LEU A 530 10.30 -5.13 -38.67
N ARG A 531 10.55 -6.44 -38.71
CA ARG A 531 9.67 -7.37 -39.44
C ARG A 531 8.69 -8.03 -38.49
N GLN A 532 7.41 -8.16 -38.90
CA GLN A 532 6.34 -8.78 -38.12
C GLN A 532 6.31 -8.21 -36.70
N VAL A 533 6.11 -6.89 -36.59
CA VAL A 533 6.18 -6.20 -35.32
C VAL A 533 5.24 -6.80 -34.28
N THR A 534 5.76 -6.95 -33.07
CA THR A 534 5.00 -7.31 -31.88
C THR A 534 4.99 -6.13 -30.91
N PHE A 535 4.23 -6.22 -29.84
CA PHE A 535 4.27 -5.17 -28.81
C PHE A 535 5.63 -5.02 -28.16
N GLY A 536 6.49 -6.06 -28.21
CA GLY A 536 7.87 -5.96 -27.76
C GLY A 536 8.73 -5.01 -28.57
N HIS A 537 8.32 -4.67 -29.80
CA HIS A 537 8.99 -3.70 -30.64
C HIS A 537 8.60 -2.24 -30.31
N GLU A 538 7.56 -2.03 -29.53
CA GLU A 538 7.14 -0.68 -29.15
C GLU A 538 8.20 0.02 -28.31
N GLY A 539 8.46 1.27 -28.64
CA GLY A 539 9.46 2.06 -27.94
C GLY A 539 9.93 3.25 -28.76
N ARG A 540 10.97 3.90 -28.30
CA ARG A 540 11.59 5.05 -28.95
C ARG A 540 12.89 4.61 -29.63
N TYR A 541 12.96 4.83 -30.93
CA TYR A 541 14.09 4.44 -31.77
C TYR A 541 14.94 5.66 -32.10
N GLN A 542 16.24 5.49 -32.02
CA GLN A 542 17.21 6.55 -32.28
C GLN A 542 18.39 5.97 -33.02
N CYS A 543 18.83 6.62 -34.09
CA CYS A 543 20.06 6.24 -34.75
C CYS A 543 21.26 6.99 -34.19
N VAL A 544 22.40 6.30 -34.15
CA VAL A 544 23.68 6.86 -33.75
C VAL A 544 24.66 6.65 -34.88
N ILE A 545 25.20 7.73 -35.41
CA ILE A 545 26.19 7.69 -36.46
C ILE A 545 27.51 8.21 -35.89
N THR A 546 28.53 7.37 -35.96
CA THR A 546 29.83 7.64 -35.32
C THR A 546 30.94 7.60 -36.37
N ASN A 547 31.78 8.61 -36.33
CA ASN A 547 33.05 8.59 -37.04
C ASN A 547 34.22 8.75 -36.06
N HIS A 548 35.44 8.92 -36.56
CA HIS A 548 36.61 9.09 -35.74
C HIS A 548 36.53 10.30 -34.79
N PHE A 549 35.72 11.31 -35.12
CA PHE A 549 35.61 12.59 -34.39
C PHE A 549 34.47 12.66 -33.39
N GLY A 550 33.61 11.67 -33.38
CA GLY A 550 32.53 11.58 -32.42
C GLY A 550 31.25 10.97 -32.96
N SER A 551 30.24 10.93 -32.11
CA SER A 551 28.92 10.37 -32.41
C SER A 551 27.88 11.48 -32.52
N THR A 552 26.94 11.28 -33.42
CA THR A 552 25.75 12.14 -33.53
C THR A 552 24.50 11.30 -33.37
N TYR A 553 23.57 11.80 -32.56
CA TYR A 553 22.33 11.14 -32.23
C TYR A 553 21.17 11.78 -32.97
N SER A 554 20.28 10.99 -33.54
CA SER A 554 19.05 11.48 -34.13
C SER A 554 18.01 11.85 -33.08
N HIS A 555 16.92 12.48 -33.51
CA HIS A 555 15.71 12.55 -32.71
C HIS A 555 15.17 11.14 -32.43
N LYS A 556 14.45 10.98 -31.35
CA LYS A 556 13.82 9.72 -31.01
C LYS A 556 12.50 9.60 -31.73
N ALA A 557 12.31 8.53 -32.49
CA ALA A 557 11.06 8.21 -33.18
C ALA A 557 10.30 7.17 -32.40
N ARG A 558 9.04 7.45 -32.10
CA ARG A 558 8.21 6.52 -31.32
C ARG A 558 7.51 5.54 -32.26
N LEU A 559 7.58 4.25 -31.90
CA LEU A 559 6.78 3.20 -32.52
C LEU A 559 5.71 2.76 -31.53
N THR A 560 4.46 2.86 -31.94
CA THR A 560 3.29 2.37 -31.20
C THR A 560 2.73 1.15 -31.91
N VAL A 561 2.56 0.05 -31.19
CA VAL A 561 2.03 -1.21 -31.72
C VAL A 561 0.74 -1.54 -31.02
N ASN A 562 -0.32 -1.84 -31.78
CA ASN A 562 -1.65 -2.10 -31.26
C ASN A 562 -2.01 -3.59 -31.36
N VAL A 563 -2.56 -4.15 -30.30
CA VAL A 563 -3.10 -5.51 -30.22
C VAL A 563 -4.51 -5.45 -29.64
N LEU A 564 -5.45 -6.15 -30.25
CA LEU A 564 -6.82 -6.25 -29.74
C LEU A 564 -6.85 -6.88 -28.35
N PRO A 565 -7.77 -6.43 -27.47
CA PRO A 565 -7.94 -7.06 -26.17
C PRO A 565 -8.36 -8.52 -26.26
N SER A 566 -7.84 -9.36 -25.36
CA SER A 566 -8.31 -10.73 -25.14
C SER A 566 -8.35 -11.01 -23.65
N PHE A 567 -9.37 -11.73 -23.18
CA PHE A 567 -9.51 -12.04 -21.76
C PHE A 567 -8.56 -13.14 -21.32
N THR A 568 -7.85 -12.89 -20.22
CA THR A 568 -7.07 -13.90 -19.47
C THR A 568 -7.88 -14.44 -18.30
N LYS A 569 -8.76 -13.63 -17.73
CA LYS A 569 -9.71 -14.02 -16.69
C LYS A 569 -11.06 -13.43 -17.03
N THR A 570 -12.11 -14.22 -16.88
CA THR A 570 -13.48 -13.76 -17.05
C THR A 570 -14.26 -13.97 -15.75
N PRO A 571 -15.24 -13.10 -15.46
CA PRO A 571 -16.06 -13.31 -14.28
C PRO A 571 -16.91 -14.55 -14.44
N HIS A 572 -17.18 -15.25 -13.33
CA HIS A 572 -18.03 -16.42 -13.27
C HIS A 572 -19.29 -16.14 -12.45
N ASP A 573 -20.37 -16.82 -12.76
CA ASP A 573 -21.60 -16.73 -11.97
C ASP A 573 -21.32 -17.14 -10.54
N ILE A 574 -21.82 -16.35 -9.58
CA ILE A 574 -21.62 -16.55 -8.15
C ILE A 574 -22.98 -16.57 -7.44
N THR A 575 -23.14 -17.50 -6.54
CA THR A 575 -24.28 -17.55 -5.61
C THR A 575 -23.74 -17.48 -4.18
N ILE A 576 -24.05 -16.43 -3.44
CA ILE A 576 -23.54 -16.18 -2.10
C ILE A 576 -24.63 -15.65 -1.18
N ARG A 577 -24.38 -15.71 0.12
CA ARG A 577 -25.29 -15.19 1.15
C ARG A 577 -25.05 -13.71 1.41
N THR A 578 -26.07 -13.01 1.90
CA THR A 578 -25.92 -11.62 2.41
C THR A 578 -24.84 -11.56 3.49
N THR A 579 -24.25 -10.37 3.67
CA THR A 579 -23.19 -10.04 4.64
C THR A 579 -21.83 -10.66 4.36
N THR A 580 -21.71 -11.51 3.33
CA THR A 580 -20.44 -12.06 2.88
C THR A 580 -19.76 -11.15 1.85
N VAL A 581 -18.59 -11.55 1.36
CA VAL A 581 -17.84 -10.82 0.36
C VAL A 581 -18.02 -11.50 -1.00
N ALA A 582 -18.51 -10.74 -1.99
CA ALA A 582 -18.56 -11.18 -3.38
C ALA A 582 -17.27 -10.77 -4.09
N ARG A 583 -16.75 -11.67 -4.92
CA ARG A 583 -15.53 -11.47 -5.68
C ARG A 583 -15.75 -11.84 -7.14
N LEU A 584 -15.55 -10.89 -8.03
CA LEU A 584 -15.61 -11.09 -9.47
C LEU A 584 -14.25 -10.74 -10.07
N GLU A 585 -13.73 -11.60 -10.94
CA GLU A 585 -12.44 -11.41 -11.57
C GLU A 585 -12.60 -11.09 -13.04
N CYS A 586 -11.79 -10.14 -13.53
CA CYS A 586 -11.72 -9.81 -14.95
C CYS A 586 -10.35 -9.28 -15.28
N ALA A 587 -9.66 -9.95 -16.21
CA ALA A 587 -8.37 -9.52 -16.70
C ALA A 587 -8.30 -9.70 -18.21
N ALA A 588 -7.63 -8.78 -18.87
CA ALA A 588 -7.43 -8.84 -20.30
C ALA A 588 -6.00 -8.46 -20.65
N THR A 589 -5.52 -9.02 -21.75
CA THR A 589 -4.25 -8.64 -22.35
C THR A 589 -4.52 -7.99 -23.71
N GLY A 590 -3.66 -7.10 -24.07
CA GLY A 590 -3.70 -6.38 -25.35
C GLY A 590 -2.68 -5.26 -25.30
N HIS A 591 -2.54 -4.55 -26.38
CA HIS A 591 -1.62 -3.43 -26.38
C HIS A 591 -2.19 -2.28 -27.23
N PRO A 592 -2.26 -1.07 -26.69
CA PRO A 592 -2.02 -0.67 -25.30
C PRO A 592 -2.81 -1.50 -24.29
N ASN A 593 -2.35 -1.56 -23.02
CA ASN A 593 -3.03 -2.32 -21.99
C ASN A 593 -4.52 -1.96 -21.94
N PRO A 594 -5.43 -2.95 -22.09
CA PRO A 594 -6.86 -2.65 -22.05
C PRO A 594 -7.27 -2.11 -20.68
N GLN A 595 -8.18 -1.15 -20.72
CA GLN A 595 -8.82 -0.67 -19.51
C GLN A 595 -10.08 -1.49 -19.25
N ILE A 596 -10.23 -1.92 -18.00
CA ILE A 596 -11.37 -2.70 -17.56
C ILE A 596 -12.43 -1.75 -17.01
N ALA A 597 -13.64 -1.88 -17.51
CA ALA A 597 -14.80 -1.16 -17.01
C ALA A 597 -15.89 -2.16 -16.62
N TRP A 598 -16.56 -1.88 -15.51
CA TRP A 598 -17.65 -2.70 -15.03
C TRP A 598 -18.99 -2.02 -15.20
N GLN A 599 -20.01 -2.79 -15.51
CA GLN A 599 -21.40 -2.36 -15.55
C GLN A 599 -22.27 -3.36 -14.80
N LYS A 600 -23.38 -2.86 -14.26
CA LYS A 600 -24.39 -3.70 -13.64
C LYS A 600 -25.69 -3.58 -14.44
N ASP A 601 -26.24 -4.72 -14.86
CA ASP A 601 -27.53 -4.81 -15.60
C ASP A 601 -27.59 -3.94 -16.86
N GLY A 602 -26.44 -3.77 -17.55
CA GLY A 602 -26.33 -2.96 -18.75
C GLY A 602 -26.46 -1.47 -18.54
N GLY A 603 -26.51 -1.00 -17.31
CA GLY A 603 -26.62 0.42 -16.96
C GLY A 603 -25.35 1.19 -17.18
N THR A 604 -25.47 2.47 -17.52
CA THR A 604 -24.33 3.39 -17.65
C THR A 604 -23.75 3.82 -16.30
N ASP A 605 -24.48 3.58 -15.23
CA ASP A 605 -24.17 4.02 -13.88
C ASP A 605 -23.78 2.83 -13.02
N PHE A 606 -22.47 2.67 -12.82
CA PHE A 606 -21.95 1.55 -12.04
C PHE A 606 -21.93 1.90 -10.56
N PRO A 607 -22.58 1.08 -9.68
CA PRO A 607 -22.73 1.42 -8.27
C PRO A 607 -21.42 1.61 -7.51
N ALA A 608 -20.32 0.97 -7.93
CA ALA A 608 -19.02 1.07 -7.26
C ALA A 608 -18.50 2.50 -7.14
N ALA A 609 -18.90 3.39 -8.02
CA ALA A 609 -18.51 4.80 -7.97
C ALA A 609 -19.08 5.54 -6.76
N ARG A 610 -20.18 5.04 -6.16
CA ARG A 610 -20.92 5.69 -5.08
C ARG A 610 -20.99 4.86 -3.80
N GLU A 611 -20.81 3.55 -3.90
CA GLU A 611 -20.95 2.62 -2.77
C GLU A 611 -19.61 2.36 -2.08
N ARG A 612 -19.55 2.63 -0.77
CA ARG A 612 -18.35 2.37 0.02
C ARG A 612 -18.03 0.88 0.19
N ARG A 613 -19.01 0.02 -0.07
CA ARG A 613 -18.87 -1.43 0.02
C ARG A 613 -18.28 -2.06 -1.23
N MET A 614 -18.22 -1.32 -2.33
CA MET A 614 -17.77 -1.81 -3.62
C MET A 614 -16.40 -1.27 -3.96
N HIS A 615 -15.47 -2.17 -4.31
CA HIS A 615 -14.08 -1.82 -4.55
C HIS A 615 -13.60 -2.50 -5.83
N VAL A 616 -13.15 -1.70 -6.79
CA VAL A 616 -12.50 -2.18 -8.01
C VAL A 616 -11.00 -2.17 -7.79
N MET A 617 -10.38 -3.36 -7.86
CA MET A 617 -8.95 -3.56 -7.64
C MET A 617 -8.28 -3.95 -8.96
N PRO A 618 -7.76 -2.97 -9.72
CA PRO A 618 -7.32 -3.23 -11.10
C PRO A 618 -6.10 -4.14 -11.22
N ASP A 619 -5.21 -4.17 -10.24
CA ASP A 619 -3.98 -4.95 -10.35
C ASP A 619 -4.15 -6.44 -10.03
N ASP A 620 -5.05 -6.76 -9.13
CA ASP A 620 -5.42 -8.16 -8.86
C ASP A 620 -6.59 -8.63 -9.74
N ASP A 621 -7.06 -7.75 -10.63
CA ASP A 621 -8.14 -8.04 -11.57
C ASP A 621 -9.45 -8.41 -10.87
N VAL A 622 -9.71 -7.82 -9.73
CA VAL A 622 -10.81 -8.19 -8.85
C VAL A 622 -11.73 -7.01 -8.57
N PHE A 623 -13.01 -7.31 -8.54
CA PHE A 623 -14.05 -6.43 -8.03
C PHE A 623 -14.66 -7.06 -6.79
N PHE A 624 -14.61 -6.36 -5.66
CA PHE A 624 -15.15 -6.81 -4.38
C PHE A 624 -16.44 -6.07 -4.03
N ILE A 625 -17.40 -6.81 -3.49
CA ILE A 625 -18.54 -6.24 -2.79
C ILE A 625 -18.49 -6.78 -1.35
N THR A 626 -18.25 -5.91 -0.37
CA THR A 626 -18.30 -6.28 1.04
C THR A 626 -19.72 -6.10 1.58
N ASP A 627 -20.09 -6.89 2.59
CA ASP A 627 -21.44 -6.85 3.18
C ASP A 627 -22.55 -6.89 2.12
N VAL A 628 -22.51 -7.92 1.29
CA VAL A 628 -23.41 -8.10 0.16
C VAL A 628 -24.87 -8.01 0.59
N LYS A 629 -25.65 -7.23 -0.15
CA LYS A 629 -27.09 -7.06 0.02
C LYS A 629 -27.85 -7.69 -1.14
N ILE A 630 -29.14 -7.95 -0.98
CA ILE A 630 -29.99 -8.47 -2.06
C ILE A 630 -29.96 -7.56 -3.29
N ASP A 631 -29.94 -6.25 -3.09
CA ASP A 631 -29.91 -5.26 -4.16
C ASP A 631 -28.66 -5.31 -5.03
N ASP A 632 -27.60 -5.97 -4.52
CA ASP A 632 -26.36 -6.16 -5.28
C ASP A 632 -26.48 -7.26 -6.33
N ALA A 633 -27.51 -8.11 -6.26
CA ALA A 633 -27.77 -9.15 -7.26
C ALA A 633 -28.02 -8.55 -8.64
N GLY A 634 -27.52 -9.20 -9.66
CA GLY A 634 -27.69 -8.74 -11.05
C GLY A 634 -26.64 -9.30 -11.96
N VAL A 635 -26.65 -8.84 -13.21
CA VAL A 635 -25.66 -9.19 -14.23
C VAL A 635 -24.55 -8.13 -14.23
N TYR A 636 -23.35 -8.56 -13.88
CA TYR A 636 -22.16 -7.71 -13.92
C TYR A 636 -21.41 -7.98 -15.22
N SER A 637 -21.14 -6.93 -15.97
CA SER A 637 -20.44 -6.98 -17.25
C SER A 637 -19.07 -6.32 -17.10
N CYS A 638 -18.05 -7.02 -17.57
CA CYS A 638 -16.70 -6.52 -17.65
C CYS A 638 -16.37 -6.24 -19.12
N THR A 639 -15.95 -5.03 -19.43
CA THR A 639 -15.55 -4.61 -20.78
C THR A 639 -14.07 -4.23 -20.73
N ALA A 640 -13.28 -4.87 -21.60
CA ALA A 640 -11.88 -4.52 -21.80
C ALA A 640 -11.75 -3.74 -23.10
N GLN A 641 -11.19 -2.54 -23.03
CA GLN A 641 -11.07 -1.64 -24.16
C GLN A 641 -9.68 -1.04 -24.29
N ASN A 642 -9.15 -1.00 -25.50
CA ASN A 642 -7.99 -0.23 -25.88
C ASN A 642 -8.23 0.50 -27.18
N SER A 643 -7.21 1.16 -27.74
CA SER A 643 -7.33 1.88 -29.01
C SER A 643 -7.62 0.98 -30.21
N ALA A 644 -7.38 -0.32 -30.12
CA ALA A 644 -7.64 -1.29 -31.17
C ALA A 644 -9.09 -1.81 -31.17
N GLY A 645 -9.77 -1.81 -30.03
CA GLY A 645 -11.14 -2.29 -29.92
C GLY A 645 -11.56 -2.63 -28.49
N SER A 646 -12.69 -3.31 -28.36
CA SER A 646 -13.24 -3.71 -27.06
C SER A 646 -13.85 -5.11 -27.11
N ILE A 647 -13.85 -5.77 -25.95
CA ILE A 647 -14.49 -7.07 -25.71
C ILE A 647 -15.22 -7.03 -24.37
N SER A 648 -16.26 -7.86 -24.21
CA SER A 648 -17.07 -7.89 -23.00
C SER A 648 -17.34 -9.32 -22.54
N ALA A 649 -17.48 -9.49 -21.21
CA ALA A 649 -17.88 -10.74 -20.57
C ALA A 649 -18.85 -10.45 -19.43
N ASN A 650 -19.79 -11.37 -19.19
CA ASN A 650 -20.85 -11.20 -18.21
C ASN A 650 -20.80 -12.29 -17.15
N ALA A 651 -21.24 -11.97 -15.93
CA ALA A 651 -21.47 -12.92 -14.86
C ALA A 651 -22.68 -12.48 -14.04
N THR A 652 -23.42 -13.46 -13.54
CA THR A 652 -24.59 -13.22 -12.70
C THR A 652 -24.23 -13.41 -11.23
N LEU A 653 -24.51 -12.39 -10.42
CA LEU A 653 -24.42 -12.47 -8.96
C LEU A 653 -25.81 -12.77 -8.41
N THR A 654 -25.96 -13.90 -7.75
CA THR A 654 -27.16 -14.28 -7.02
C THR A 654 -26.89 -14.18 -5.52
N VAL A 655 -27.73 -13.42 -4.82
CA VAL A 655 -27.55 -13.18 -3.40
C VAL A 655 -28.64 -13.94 -2.63
N LEU A 656 -28.21 -14.79 -1.71
CA LEU A 656 -29.08 -15.55 -0.83
C LEU A 656 -29.19 -14.85 0.51
N GLU A 657 -30.39 -14.75 1.02
CA GLU A 657 -30.65 -14.13 2.31
C GLU A 657 -31.54 -15.03 3.17
N THR A 658 -31.17 -15.19 4.44
CA THR A 658 -32.06 -15.84 5.40
C THR A 658 -33.31 -15.01 5.60
N PRO A 659 -34.45 -15.66 5.91
CA PRO A 659 -35.67 -14.91 6.14
C PRO A 659 -35.56 -13.94 7.30
N SER A 660 -36.14 -12.73 7.15
CA SER A 660 -36.25 -11.76 8.23
C SER A 660 -37.50 -10.92 8.05
N LEU A 661 -37.96 -10.32 9.13
CA LEU A 661 -39.08 -9.38 9.07
C LEU A 661 -38.62 -7.98 8.67
N VAL A 662 -39.34 -7.37 7.76
CA VAL A 662 -39.14 -5.95 7.39
C VAL A 662 -39.68 -5.03 8.49
N VAL A 663 -40.83 -5.37 9.06
CA VAL A 663 -41.47 -4.63 10.13
C VAL A 663 -41.76 -5.57 11.29
N PRO A 664 -41.36 -5.25 12.53
CA PRO A 664 -41.61 -6.12 13.66
C PRO A 664 -43.13 -6.37 13.87
N LEU A 665 -43.48 -7.60 14.24
CA LEU A 665 -44.84 -7.88 14.69
C LEU A 665 -45.06 -7.26 16.06
N GLU A 666 -46.18 -6.53 16.17
CA GLU A 666 -46.56 -5.90 17.41
C GLU A 666 -47.73 -6.67 18.06
N ASP A 667 -47.78 -6.65 19.37
CA ASP A 667 -48.95 -7.14 20.11
C ASP A 667 -50.17 -6.31 19.78
N ARG A 668 -51.31 -6.96 19.64
CA ARG A 668 -52.58 -6.29 19.27
C ARG A 668 -53.65 -6.55 20.32
N VAL A 669 -54.43 -5.54 20.55
CA VAL A 669 -55.59 -5.58 21.40
C VAL A 669 -56.83 -5.19 20.58
N VAL A 670 -57.79 -6.08 20.48
CA VAL A 670 -59.01 -5.84 19.72
C VAL A 670 -60.21 -6.26 20.55
N SER A 671 -61.37 -5.71 20.23
CA SER A 671 -62.63 -6.06 20.85
C SER A 671 -63.35 -7.14 20.07
N VAL A 672 -64.21 -7.95 20.74
CA VAL A 672 -65.03 -8.98 20.08
C VAL A 672 -65.84 -8.34 18.94
N GLY A 673 -65.84 -9.01 17.78
CA GLY A 673 -66.53 -8.57 16.58
C GLY A 673 -65.71 -7.64 15.66
N GLU A 674 -64.56 -7.16 16.09
CA GLU A 674 -63.67 -6.37 15.25
C GLU A 674 -62.88 -7.25 14.29
N THR A 675 -62.23 -6.59 13.33
CA THR A 675 -61.32 -7.24 12.40
C THR A 675 -59.87 -6.89 12.79
N VAL A 676 -59.01 -7.88 12.85
CA VAL A 676 -57.56 -7.68 13.10
C VAL A 676 -56.77 -8.19 11.90
N ALA A 677 -55.73 -7.46 11.57
CA ALA A 677 -54.79 -7.82 10.55
C ALA A 677 -53.40 -7.94 11.16
N LEU A 678 -52.74 -9.07 10.93
CA LEU A 678 -51.38 -9.33 11.33
C LEU A 678 -50.55 -9.44 10.06
N GLN A 679 -49.59 -8.55 9.92
CA GLN A 679 -48.73 -8.49 8.74
C GLN A 679 -47.36 -9.09 9.05
N CYS A 680 -47.00 -10.14 8.32
CA CYS A 680 -45.69 -10.78 8.33
C CYS A 680 -45.02 -10.47 7.00
N LYS A 681 -44.46 -9.27 6.88
CA LYS A 681 -43.71 -8.90 5.68
C LYS A 681 -42.29 -9.37 5.80
N ALA A 682 -41.99 -10.43 5.09
CA ALA A 682 -40.70 -11.09 5.15
C ALA A 682 -39.87 -10.78 3.93
N THR A 683 -38.57 -10.66 4.15
CA THR A 683 -37.57 -10.60 3.10
C THR A 683 -36.65 -11.80 3.21
N GLY A 684 -36.12 -12.21 2.09
CA GLY A 684 -35.18 -13.31 1.98
C GLY A 684 -35.04 -13.72 0.54
N ASN A 685 -33.98 -14.42 0.22
CA ASN A 685 -33.80 -14.99 -1.10
C ASN A 685 -33.15 -16.39 -0.98
N PRO A 686 -33.76 -17.46 -1.45
CA PRO A 686 -35.07 -17.50 -2.14
C PRO A 686 -36.21 -16.92 -1.32
N PRO A 687 -37.30 -16.43 -1.96
CA PRO A 687 -38.40 -15.84 -1.22
C PRO A 687 -38.91 -16.77 -0.12
N PRO A 688 -39.05 -16.25 1.12
CA PRO A 688 -39.48 -17.12 2.24
C PRO A 688 -40.89 -17.60 2.07
N ARG A 689 -41.10 -18.85 2.48
CA ARG A 689 -42.42 -19.43 2.64
C ARG A 689 -42.92 -19.08 4.02
N ILE A 690 -44.12 -18.55 4.11
CA ILE A 690 -44.72 -18.11 5.37
C ILE A 690 -45.77 -19.09 5.82
N THR A 691 -45.64 -19.53 7.08
CA THR A 691 -46.61 -20.40 7.75
C THR A 691 -47.02 -19.74 9.05
N TRP A 692 -48.31 -19.75 9.33
CA TRP A 692 -48.86 -19.19 10.55
C TRP A 692 -49.17 -20.27 11.58
N PHE A 693 -48.85 -19.97 12.82
CA PHE A 693 -49.16 -20.83 13.99
C PHE A 693 -49.93 -20.03 15.03
N LYS A 694 -50.79 -20.70 15.73
CA LYS A 694 -51.41 -20.20 16.95
C LYS A 694 -51.02 -21.09 18.11
N GLY A 695 -50.34 -20.51 19.10
CA GLY A 695 -49.64 -21.32 20.10
C GLY A 695 -48.58 -22.17 19.45
N ASP A 696 -48.53 -23.47 19.76
CA ASP A 696 -47.56 -24.40 19.19
C ASP A 696 -48.11 -25.23 18.04
N ARG A 697 -49.32 -24.92 17.57
CA ARG A 697 -50.01 -25.69 16.52
C ARG A 697 -50.18 -24.85 15.25
N PRO A 698 -50.15 -25.47 14.07
CA PRO A 698 -50.50 -24.77 12.84
C PRO A 698 -51.88 -24.11 12.97
N LEU A 699 -51.98 -22.87 12.40
CA LEU A 699 -53.24 -22.14 12.43
C LEU A 699 -54.30 -22.89 11.63
N SER A 700 -55.44 -23.15 12.27
CA SER A 700 -56.63 -23.68 11.61
C SER A 700 -57.42 -22.55 10.99
N LEU A 701 -57.52 -22.54 9.65
CA LEU A 701 -58.28 -21.52 8.91
C LEU A 701 -59.75 -21.85 8.96
N THR A 702 -60.53 -20.91 9.47
CA THR A 702 -62.01 -20.93 9.43
C THR A 702 -62.52 -19.94 8.38
N GLU A 703 -63.80 -19.82 8.18
CA GLU A 703 -64.40 -18.83 7.28
C GLU A 703 -64.06 -17.39 7.62
N ARG A 704 -63.65 -17.14 8.88
CA ARG A 704 -63.26 -15.81 9.37
C ARG A 704 -61.78 -15.45 9.12
N HIS A 705 -60.95 -16.45 8.80
CA HIS A 705 -59.53 -16.25 8.58
C HIS A 705 -59.26 -16.13 7.10
N HIS A 706 -58.56 -15.08 6.72
CA HIS A 706 -58.17 -14.81 5.33
C HIS A 706 -56.67 -14.58 5.25
N LEU A 707 -56.02 -15.26 4.33
CA LEU A 707 -54.64 -15.10 4.02
C LEU A 707 -54.46 -14.57 2.59
N THR A 708 -53.54 -13.64 2.40
CA THR A 708 -53.09 -13.25 1.06
C THR A 708 -52.45 -14.42 0.36
N PRO A 709 -52.35 -14.43 -1.00
CA PRO A 709 -51.74 -15.55 -1.72
C PRO A 709 -50.33 -15.91 -1.30
N ASP A 710 -49.57 -14.90 -0.84
CA ASP A 710 -48.19 -15.03 -0.34
C ASP A 710 -48.14 -15.34 1.17
N ASN A 711 -49.29 -15.47 1.84
CA ASN A 711 -49.44 -15.70 3.28
C ASN A 711 -48.83 -14.60 4.18
N GLN A 712 -48.52 -13.45 3.63
CA GLN A 712 -47.89 -12.32 4.40
C GLN A 712 -48.86 -11.60 5.30
N LEU A 713 -50.12 -11.54 4.92
CA LEU A 713 -51.16 -10.86 5.67
C LEU A 713 -52.23 -11.86 6.16
N LEU A 714 -52.40 -11.94 7.47
CA LEU A 714 -53.47 -12.70 8.11
C LEU A 714 -54.54 -11.75 8.60
N VAL A 715 -55.74 -11.87 8.08
CA VAL A 715 -56.89 -11.10 8.51
C VAL A 715 -57.88 -12.01 9.20
N VAL A 716 -58.23 -11.68 10.43
CA VAL A 716 -59.29 -12.39 11.20
C VAL A 716 -60.47 -11.46 11.34
N GLN A 717 -61.59 -11.82 10.73
CA GLN A 717 -62.85 -11.09 10.79
C GLN A 717 -63.73 -11.63 11.93
N ASN A 718 -64.57 -10.74 12.50
CA ASN A 718 -65.47 -11.09 13.58
C ASN A 718 -64.77 -11.82 14.72
N VAL A 719 -63.75 -11.22 15.29
CA VAL A 719 -62.91 -11.80 16.33
C VAL A 719 -63.73 -12.27 17.51
N VAL A 720 -63.50 -13.47 17.96
CA VAL A 720 -64.11 -14.07 19.15
C VAL A 720 -63.03 -14.29 20.24
N ALA A 721 -63.49 -14.55 21.45
CA ALA A 721 -62.58 -14.70 22.60
C ALA A 721 -61.54 -15.83 22.40
N GLU A 722 -61.90 -16.91 21.71
CA GLU A 722 -61.01 -18.00 21.39
C GLU A 722 -59.87 -17.65 20.42
N ASP A 723 -59.98 -16.53 19.70
CA ASP A 723 -58.92 -16.03 18.81
C ASP A 723 -57.76 -15.43 19.60
N ALA A 724 -57.91 -15.15 20.88
CA ALA A 724 -56.84 -14.65 21.73
C ALA A 724 -55.72 -15.67 21.85
N GLY A 725 -54.50 -15.22 21.85
CA GLY A 725 -53.33 -16.06 22.01
C GLY A 725 -52.10 -15.53 21.25
N ARG A 726 -51.07 -16.33 21.24
CA ARG A 726 -49.83 -16.00 20.55
C ARG A 726 -49.88 -16.50 19.10
N TYR A 727 -49.85 -15.58 18.18
CA TYR A 727 -49.72 -15.87 16.76
C TYR A 727 -48.25 -15.82 16.35
N THR A 728 -47.79 -16.88 15.70
CA THR A 728 -46.39 -16.98 15.24
C THR A 728 -46.39 -17.04 13.74
N CYS A 729 -45.63 -16.19 13.15
CA CYS A 729 -45.27 -16.21 11.72
C CYS A 729 -43.94 -16.90 11.58
N GLU A 730 -43.91 -18.05 10.89
CA GLU A 730 -42.70 -18.79 10.57
C GLU A 730 -42.32 -18.53 9.11
N MET A 731 -41.17 -17.95 8.92
CA MET A 731 -40.62 -17.65 7.61
C MET A 731 -39.46 -18.56 7.32
N SER A 732 -39.56 -19.38 6.25
CA SER A 732 -38.51 -20.32 5.92
C SER A 732 -38.14 -20.29 4.44
N ASN A 733 -36.89 -20.48 4.18
CA ASN A 733 -36.34 -20.77 2.87
C ASN A 733 -35.26 -21.86 2.99
N THR A 734 -34.54 -22.15 1.92
CA THR A 734 -33.50 -23.18 1.93
C THR A 734 -32.32 -22.87 2.86
N LEU A 735 -32.19 -21.64 3.34
CA LEU A 735 -31.07 -21.20 4.20
C LEU A 735 -31.42 -21.29 5.69
N GLY A 736 -32.67 -21.22 6.03
CA GLY A 736 -33.04 -21.23 7.43
C GLY A 736 -34.49 -20.87 7.68
N THR A 737 -34.83 -20.78 8.95
CA THR A 737 -36.17 -20.48 9.44
C THR A 737 -36.10 -19.42 10.54
N GLU A 738 -36.93 -18.42 10.44
CA GLU A 738 -37.11 -17.39 11.46
C GLU A 738 -38.56 -17.37 11.94
N ARG A 739 -38.77 -17.00 13.18
CA ARG A 739 -40.09 -16.89 13.79
C ARG A 739 -40.30 -15.54 14.42
N ALA A 740 -41.49 -14.98 14.24
CA ALA A 740 -41.91 -13.76 14.89
C ALA A 740 -43.27 -13.99 15.57
N HIS A 741 -43.46 -13.35 16.69
CA HIS A 741 -44.62 -13.56 17.54
C HIS A 741 -45.41 -12.29 17.73
N SER A 742 -46.74 -12.41 17.79
CA SER A 742 -47.66 -11.34 18.14
C SER A 742 -48.67 -11.88 19.12
N GLN A 743 -48.81 -11.24 20.28
CA GLN A 743 -49.84 -11.58 21.26
C GLN A 743 -51.11 -10.84 20.90
N LEU A 744 -52.17 -11.60 20.61
CA LEU A 744 -53.48 -11.02 20.39
C LEU A 744 -54.31 -11.12 21.69
N SER A 745 -54.72 -9.99 22.20
CA SER A 745 -55.62 -9.89 23.31
C SER A 745 -57.02 -9.48 22.81
N VAL A 746 -58.04 -10.15 23.27
CA VAL A 746 -59.42 -9.91 22.85
C VAL A 746 -60.19 -9.38 24.06
N LEU A 747 -60.66 -8.15 23.94
CA LEU A 747 -61.49 -7.52 24.96
C LEU A 747 -62.96 -7.91 24.77
N PRO A 748 -63.76 -8.05 25.86
CA PRO A 748 -65.15 -8.32 25.73
C PRO A 748 -65.90 -7.21 24.98
N ALA A 749 -67.05 -7.54 24.35
CA ALA A 749 -67.82 -6.57 23.56
C ALA A 749 -68.20 -5.38 24.44
N ALA A 750 -67.92 -4.13 23.91
CA ALA A 750 -68.33 -2.90 24.59
C ALA A 750 -69.87 -2.83 24.62
N GLY A 751 -70.46 -2.77 25.83
CA GLY A 751 -71.75 -2.15 25.93
C GLY A 751 -72.95 -3.01 26.29
N CYS A 752 -72.87 -4.13 26.95
CA CYS A 752 -74.04 -4.68 27.70
C CYS A 752 -73.60 -5.50 28.87
N ARG A 753 -73.55 -4.90 30.04
CA ARG A 753 -73.59 -5.70 31.27
C ARG A 753 -75.06 -6.06 31.48
N LYS A 754 -75.35 -7.27 31.74
CA LYS A 754 -76.64 -7.80 32.07
C LYS A 754 -77.24 -7.23 33.40
N ASP A 755 -76.53 -6.32 34.06
CA ASP A 755 -76.88 -5.74 35.38
C ASP A 755 -77.26 -4.25 35.32
N GLY A 756 -77.87 -3.81 34.25
CA GLY A 756 -78.63 -2.53 34.25
C GLY A 756 -77.87 -1.27 34.67
N THR A 757 -76.60 -1.26 34.76
CA THR A 757 -75.76 -0.10 34.99
C THR A 757 -75.03 0.32 33.69
N THR A 758 -75.59 1.34 33.10
CA THR A 758 -74.89 2.05 32.01
C THR A 758 -73.62 2.66 32.59
N VAL A 759 -72.49 2.04 32.23
CA VAL A 759 -71.20 2.72 32.42
C VAL A 759 -70.97 3.55 31.18
N GLY A 760 -71.02 4.85 31.39
CA GLY A 760 -70.73 5.87 30.39
C GLY A 760 -69.36 5.61 29.87
N ILE A 761 -69.22 5.55 28.54
CA ILE A 761 -67.98 5.47 27.81
C ILE A 761 -67.31 6.85 27.92
N PHE A 762 -66.10 6.88 28.52
CA PHE A 762 -65.18 7.98 28.34
C PHE A 762 -63.97 7.45 27.54
#